data_d36e7b1c0c0921a9f9da4019789ebf7a
#
_entry.id   d36e7b1c0c0921a9f9da4019789ebf7a
#
_cell.length_a   1.000
_cell.length_b   1.000
_cell.length_c   1.000
_cell.angle_alpha   90.00
_cell.angle_beta   90.00
_cell.angle_gamma   90.00
#
_symmetry.space_group_name_H-M   'P 1'
#
loop_
_entity.id
_entity.type
_entity.pdbx_description
1 polymer ?
#
loop_
_entity_poly.entity_id
_entity_poly.type
_entity_poly.pdbx_seq_one_letter_code
_entity_poly.pdbx_strand_id
1 'polypeptide(L)'
;MRKYIYLFLMLCCLSLHLYGGNVTGNCTSYSQEGRDVTFHIDDNSAVQLQLCSSSVVRVWFSPDGKLQRGNPSFAVINEELEDVGTVRVDEQNACYEIFTPKLRIRVNKAPFSLQIFDKYQKLLFSDYADKGHISDGERKVEYKTLRRDEHFFGLGEKTGKLDRRGESYKMWNSDKPCYSIVEDPLYKSIPFFMSSYRYGIFLDNTYKTEFKFGTESRDYYSFEAPGGEMIYYFIFGKDYKEIMKQYVALTGQPIMPPKWALGFAQCRGLLTTEKLSYEIAEGYRKRGIPCDIIYQDIGWTQYLQDFNWRKENYQNPKKMLADLKRMGFKVIVSQDPVISQANKKQWEEADRLGYLVKDSTTGRSYDMPWPWGGNCGVVDFTIPEVADWWGAYQQKPIDDGIAGFWTDMGEPAWSNEEQTERLVMKHHLGMHDEIHNVYGLTWDKVVKEQFEKRNPDLRVFQMTRAAYAGLQRYTFGWTGDCGNGDDVLQGWGQMANQIPVLLSAGLGVIPFVACDISGYCGDIENYPAMAELYTRWVQLGAFNPLSRIHHEGDVAVEPWLFGEEAEKNVKAAIEMKYRLLPYIYTYAREAYETGLPIMRPMFMEYPADLETVSTDAQFMFGSELLVAPVVKKGATNKNVYLQAHGI
;
A
#
# COMPACT_ATOMS: atom_id res chain seq x y z
N MET A 1 48.44 -28.56 12.80
CA MET A 1 47.96 -27.28 12.24
C MET A 1 47.85 -27.26 10.70
N ARG A 2 48.76 -27.76 9.90
CA ARG A 2 48.62 -27.75 8.41
C ARG A 2 47.52 -28.60 7.81
N LYS A 3 47.10 -29.71 8.44
CA LYS A 3 45.99 -30.58 7.94
C LYS A 3 44.58 -29.98 8.13
N TYR A 4 44.41 -29.08 9.10
CA TYR A 4 43.10 -28.43 9.34
C TYR A 4 42.88 -27.20 8.46
N ILE A 5 43.96 -26.61 7.96
CA ILE A 5 43.86 -25.44 7.03
C ILE A 5 43.36 -25.89 5.64
N TYR A 6 43.75 -27.08 5.18
CA TYR A 6 43.26 -27.61 3.90
C TYR A 6 41.82 -28.08 3.96
N LEU A 7 41.35 -28.58 5.13
CA LEU A 7 39.96 -28.96 5.32
C LEU A 7 39.05 -27.75 5.42
N PHE A 8 39.53 -26.64 6.01
CA PHE A 8 38.77 -25.38 6.10
C PHE A 8 38.73 -24.66 4.74
N LEU A 9 39.79 -24.69 3.94
CA LEU A 9 39.78 -24.18 2.59
C LEU A 9 38.94 -25.04 1.62
N MET A 10 38.83 -26.35 1.83
CA MET A 10 37.97 -27.22 1.04
C MET A 10 36.48 -27.09 1.43
N LEU A 11 36.17 -26.77 2.68
CA LEU A 11 34.80 -26.45 3.13
C LEU A 11 34.37 -25.04 2.75
N CYS A 12 35.27 -24.07 2.66
CA CYS A 12 34.98 -22.74 2.11
C CYS A 12 34.79 -22.73 0.60
N CYS A 13 35.37 -23.69 -0.13
CA CYS A 13 35.12 -23.84 -1.58
C CYS A 13 33.83 -24.59 -1.94
N LEU A 14 33.16 -25.21 -0.95
CA LEU A 14 31.91 -25.99 -1.17
C LEU A 14 30.64 -25.17 -0.80
N SER A 15 30.79 -23.93 -0.35
CA SER A 15 29.63 -23.06 -0.06
C SER A 15 29.46 -21.88 -1.04
N LEU A 16 30.21 -21.83 -2.12
CA LEU A 16 29.85 -21.08 -3.30
C LEU A 16 28.86 -21.92 -4.13
N HIS A 17 27.65 -22.07 -3.66
CA HIS A 17 26.53 -22.29 -4.56
C HIS A 17 26.44 -20.99 -5.38
N LEU A 18 27.09 -21.02 -6.54
CA LEU A 18 26.72 -20.15 -7.66
C LEU A 18 25.23 -20.37 -7.88
N TYR A 19 24.41 -19.42 -7.48
CA TYR A 19 23.03 -19.29 -7.96
C TYR A 19 23.15 -18.94 -9.46
N GLY A 20 23.41 -19.94 -10.28
CA GLY A 20 23.40 -19.87 -11.71
C GLY A 20 22.06 -20.33 -12.23
N GLY A 21 21.04 -19.45 -12.18
CA GLY A 21 19.83 -19.69 -12.92
C GLY A 21 20.07 -19.67 -14.43
N ASN A 22 19.16 -20.27 -15.20
CA ASN A 22 19.25 -20.27 -16.65
C ASN A 22 18.96 -18.87 -17.20
N VAL A 23 19.94 -18.28 -17.85
CA VAL A 23 19.77 -17.03 -18.62
C VAL A 23 19.02 -17.35 -19.89
N THR A 24 18.03 -16.53 -20.23
CA THR A 24 17.27 -16.65 -21.49
C THR A 24 18.19 -16.70 -22.70
N GLY A 25 17.94 -17.64 -23.61
CA GLY A 25 18.75 -17.92 -24.78
C GLY A 25 18.56 -16.93 -25.94
N ASN A 26 18.54 -17.46 -27.18
CA ASN A 26 18.38 -16.66 -28.39
C ASN A 26 16.93 -16.75 -28.91
N CYS A 27 16.39 -15.65 -29.41
CA CYS A 27 15.09 -15.66 -30.06
C CYS A 27 15.20 -16.30 -31.44
N THR A 28 14.40 -17.34 -31.65
CA THR A 28 14.39 -18.13 -32.91
C THR A 28 13.29 -17.69 -33.86
N SER A 29 12.15 -17.26 -33.34
CA SER A 29 10.98 -16.84 -34.12
C SER A 29 10.03 -16.02 -33.29
N TYR A 30 8.99 -15.50 -33.91
CA TYR A 30 7.84 -14.92 -33.21
C TYR A 30 6.53 -15.45 -33.78
N SER A 31 5.47 -15.36 -32.98
CA SER A 31 4.08 -15.52 -33.39
C SER A 31 3.28 -14.32 -32.93
N GLN A 32 2.17 -14.01 -33.62
CA GLN A 32 1.35 -12.85 -33.32
C GLN A 32 -0.14 -13.20 -33.34
N GLU A 33 -0.86 -12.76 -32.32
CA GLU A 33 -2.32 -12.84 -32.25
C GLU A 33 -2.87 -11.47 -31.80
N GLY A 34 -3.46 -10.74 -32.75
CA GLY A 34 -3.94 -9.39 -32.49
C GLY A 34 -2.85 -8.43 -32.01
N ARG A 35 -2.97 -7.98 -30.76
CA ARG A 35 -2.01 -7.08 -30.08
C ARG A 35 -0.91 -7.81 -29.30
N ASP A 36 -0.96 -9.14 -29.24
CA ASP A 36 -0.01 -10.00 -28.56
C ASP A 36 1.06 -10.50 -29.52
N VAL A 37 2.31 -10.24 -29.22
CA VAL A 37 3.48 -10.72 -29.96
C VAL A 37 4.31 -11.61 -29.05
N THR A 38 4.40 -12.89 -29.35
CA THR A 38 5.15 -13.88 -28.56
C THR A 38 6.45 -14.25 -29.24
N PHE A 39 7.57 -14.05 -28.57
CA PHE A 39 8.91 -14.41 -29.02
C PHE A 39 9.29 -15.77 -28.43
N HIS A 40 9.70 -16.70 -29.30
CA HIS A 40 10.09 -18.07 -28.95
C HIS A 40 11.63 -18.16 -28.85
N ILE A 41 12.10 -18.75 -27.77
CA ILE A 41 13.51 -18.80 -27.40
C ILE A 41 14.03 -20.23 -27.59
N ASP A 42 15.32 -20.40 -27.90
CA ASP A 42 15.97 -21.70 -28.15
C ASP A 42 16.08 -22.61 -26.92
N ASP A 43 15.85 -22.10 -25.72
CA ASP A 43 15.77 -22.85 -24.46
C ASP A 43 14.34 -23.29 -24.09
N ASN A 44 13.36 -23.16 -25.00
CA ASN A 44 11.92 -23.39 -24.85
C ASN A 44 11.20 -22.34 -23.99
N SER A 45 11.86 -21.29 -23.50
CA SER A 45 11.17 -20.17 -22.88
C SER A 45 10.47 -19.28 -23.93
N ALA A 46 9.58 -18.41 -23.46
CA ALA A 46 8.92 -17.43 -24.30
C ALA A 46 8.80 -16.08 -23.58
N VAL A 47 8.82 -15.01 -24.37
CA VAL A 47 8.48 -13.67 -23.88
C VAL A 47 7.35 -13.12 -24.75
N GLN A 48 6.22 -12.78 -24.12
CA GLN A 48 5.09 -12.16 -24.78
C GLN A 48 5.04 -10.67 -24.48
N LEU A 49 4.86 -9.88 -25.52
CA LEU A 49 4.55 -8.46 -25.42
C LEU A 49 3.09 -8.24 -25.83
N GLN A 50 2.30 -7.61 -24.95
CA GLN A 50 0.95 -7.14 -25.29
C GLN A 50 0.95 -5.61 -25.30
N LEU A 51 0.52 -5.01 -26.39
CA LEU A 51 0.35 -3.56 -26.49
C LEU A 51 -1.00 -3.14 -25.90
N CYS A 52 -1.01 -2.76 -24.60
CA CYS A 52 -2.23 -2.30 -23.91
C CYS A 52 -2.68 -0.92 -24.41
N SER A 53 -1.72 -0.07 -24.80
CA SER A 53 -1.92 1.24 -25.45
C SER A 53 -0.68 1.66 -26.22
N SER A 54 -0.71 2.86 -26.81
CA SER A 54 0.48 3.47 -27.44
C SER A 54 1.65 3.71 -26.47
N SER A 55 1.41 3.64 -25.15
CA SER A 55 2.39 3.93 -24.09
C SER A 55 2.50 2.88 -22.99
N VAL A 56 1.67 1.83 -23.04
CA VAL A 56 1.66 0.76 -22.02
C VAL A 56 1.87 -0.59 -22.70
N VAL A 57 2.88 -1.33 -22.23
CA VAL A 57 3.25 -2.65 -22.75
C VAL A 57 3.30 -3.63 -21.59
N ARG A 58 2.50 -4.70 -21.66
CA ARG A 58 2.65 -5.86 -20.79
C ARG A 58 3.79 -6.74 -21.30
N VAL A 59 4.66 -7.15 -20.44
CA VAL A 59 5.75 -8.11 -20.69
C VAL A 59 5.51 -9.34 -19.83
N TRP A 60 5.46 -10.49 -20.44
CA TRP A 60 5.28 -11.78 -19.76
C TRP A 60 6.42 -12.72 -20.12
N PHE A 61 7.31 -13.00 -19.17
CA PHE A 61 8.35 -14.00 -19.30
C PHE A 61 7.86 -15.36 -18.76
N SER A 62 7.88 -16.38 -19.64
CA SER A 62 7.51 -17.75 -19.32
C SER A 62 8.73 -18.68 -19.54
N PRO A 63 9.34 -19.24 -18.48
CA PRO A 63 10.53 -20.11 -18.61
C PRO A 63 10.26 -21.44 -19.32
N ASP A 64 9.01 -21.93 -19.33
CA ASP A 64 8.59 -23.17 -19.98
C ASP A 64 7.77 -22.94 -21.27
N GLY A 65 7.67 -21.71 -21.71
CA GLY A 65 6.95 -21.29 -22.90
C GLY A 65 5.42 -21.31 -22.78
N LYS A 66 4.87 -21.69 -21.60
CA LYS A 66 3.43 -21.69 -21.40
C LYS A 66 2.96 -20.31 -20.91
N LEU A 67 2.08 -19.70 -21.66
CA LEU A 67 1.48 -18.40 -21.36
C LEU A 67 0.04 -18.61 -20.85
N GLN A 68 -0.05 -19.28 -19.70
CA GLN A 68 -1.33 -19.54 -19.04
C GLN A 68 -1.25 -19.04 -17.59
N ARG A 69 -2.13 -18.11 -17.27
CA ARG A 69 -2.23 -17.53 -15.93
C ARG A 69 -3.02 -18.45 -15.00
N GLY A 70 -2.55 -18.63 -13.75
CA GLY A 70 -3.25 -19.41 -12.73
C GLY A 70 -4.52 -18.69 -12.26
N ASN A 71 -4.37 -17.49 -11.71
CA ASN A 71 -5.47 -16.62 -11.28
C ASN A 71 -5.52 -15.34 -12.11
N PRO A 72 -6.70 -14.73 -12.30
CA PRO A 72 -6.81 -13.38 -12.84
C PRO A 72 -6.02 -12.39 -11.97
N SER A 73 -5.58 -11.26 -12.56
CA SER A 73 -4.96 -10.19 -11.78
C SER A 73 -5.91 -9.66 -10.71
N PHE A 74 -5.41 -9.52 -9.50
CA PHE A 74 -6.13 -8.84 -8.43
C PHE A 74 -6.08 -7.31 -8.57
N ALA A 75 -5.06 -6.80 -9.24
CA ALA A 75 -4.81 -5.37 -9.42
C ALA A 75 -5.33 -4.85 -10.76
N VAL A 76 -4.99 -5.51 -11.88
CA VAL A 76 -5.31 -5.05 -13.22
C VAL A 76 -6.75 -5.41 -13.58
N ILE A 77 -7.51 -4.42 -14.00
CA ILE A 77 -8.93 -4.58 -14.38
C ILE A 77 -9.19 -4.34 -15.88
N ASN A 78 -8.22 -3.72 -16.56
CA ASN A 78 -8.33 -3.41 -17.97
C ASN A 78 -6.95 -3.40 -18.63
N GLU A 79 -6.74 -4.27 -19.62
CA GLU A 79 -5.53 -4.33 -20.43
C GLU A 79 -5.73 -3.73 -21.83
N GLU A 80 -6.95 -3.35 -22.18
CA GLU A 80 -7.29 -2.71 -23.44
C GLU A 80 -7.56 -1.22 -23.24
N LEU A 81 -6.48 -0.46 -22.97
CA LEU A 81 -6.58 0.95 -22.60
C LEU A 81 -6.85 1.86 -23.81
N GLU A 82 -6.45 1.44 -24.99
CA GLU A 82 -6.53 2.20 -26.23
C GLU A 82 -6.60 1.24 -27.42
N ASP A 83 -7.29 1.61 -28.47
CA ASP A 83 -7.18 0.92 -29.76
C ASP A 83 -5.82 1.24 -30.38
N VAL A 84 -4.94 0.24 -30.40
CA VAL A 84 -3.59 0.37 -31.00
C VAL A 84 -3.56 0.10 -32.50
N GLY A 85 -4.69 -0.21 -33.10
CA GLY A 85 -4.79 -0.62 -34.49
C GLY A 85 -4.06 -1.93 -34.78
N THR A 86 -3.59 -2.08 -36.02
CA THR A 86 -2.81 -3.26 -36.44
C THR A 86 -1.38 -3.13 -35.91
N VAL A 87 -0.97 -4.02 -35.02
CA VAL A 87 0.41 -4.13 -34.56
C VAL A 87 1.27 -4.72 -35.69
N ARG A 88 2.32 -4.02 -36.08
CA ARG A 88 3.27 -4.47 -37.09
C ARG A 88 4.61 -4.80 -36.42
N VAL A 89 5.13 -5.98 -36.74
CA VAL A 89 6.48 -6.42 -36.37
C VAL A 89 7.36 -6.34 -37.63
N ASP A 90 8.37 -5.47 -37.57
CA ASP A 90 9.36 -5.34 -38.63
C ASP A 90 10.56 -6.23 -38.28
N GLU A 91 10.76 -7.30 -39.04
CA GLU A 91 11.87 -8.22 -38.86
C GLU A 91 13.14 -7.70 -39.54
N GLN A 92 14.23 -7.67 -38.79
CA GLN A 92 15.58 -7.34 -39.25
C GLN A 92 16.53 -8.51 -38.97
N ASN A 93 17.74 -8.48 -39.50
CA ASN A 93 18.72 -9.57 -39.32
C ASN A 93 19.02 -9.86 -37.82
N ALA A 94 19.21 -8.82 -37.03
CA ALA A 94 19.63 -8.94 -35.63
C ALA A 94 18.49 -8.69 -34.61
N CYS A 95 17.34 -8.18 -35.03
CA CYS A 95 16.28 -7.81 -34.11
C CYS A 95 14.91 -7.80 -34.78
N TYR A 96 13.87 -7.72 -33.95
CA TYR A 96 12.52 -7.33 -34.31
C TYR A 96 12.24 -5.91 -33.81
N GLU A 97 11.49 -5.13 -34.56
CA GLU A 97 11.06 -3.78 -34.19
C GLU A 97 9.53 -3.67 -34.20
N ILE A 98 8.98 -3.13 -33.12
CA ILE A 98 7.54 -2.83 -33.00
C ILE A 98 7.41 -1.33 -32.74
N PHE A 99 6.48 -0.68 -33.45
CA PHE A 99 6.26 0.76 -33.34
C PHE A 99 4.84 1.08 -32.87
N THR A 100 4.76 2.02 -31.93
CA THR A 100 3.53 2.70 -31.57
C THR A 100 3.68 4.21 -31.83
N PRO A 101 2.64 5.02 -31.75
CA PRO A 101 2.75 6.48 -31.86
C PRO A 101 3.69 7.13 -30.83
N LYS A 102 3.96 6.44 -29.70
CA LYS A 102 4.79 6.98 -28.61
C LYS A 102 6.09 6.22 -28.38
N LEU A 103 6.14 4.93 -28.73
CA LEU A 103 7.25 4.04 -28.42
C LEU A 103 7.82 3.33 -29.65
N ARG A 104 9.11 3.02 -29.60
CA ARG A 104 9.75 1.99 -30.42
C ARG A 104 10.28 0.90 -29.48
N ILE A 105 9.86 -0.33 -29.74
CA ILE A 105 10.24 -1.50 -28.97
C ILE A 105 11.15 -2.35 -29.84
N ARG A 106 12.37 -2.62 -29.38
CA ARG A 106 13.34 -3.48 -30.05
C ARG A 106 13.54 -4.76 -29.24
N VAL A 107 13.41 -5.88 -29.92
CA VAL A 107 13.74 -7.21 -29.39
C VAL A 107 14.95 -7.74 -30.13
N ASN A 108 16.11 -7.79 -29.48
CA ASN A 108 17.32 -8.37 -30.04
C ASN A 108 17.18 -9.89 -30.08
N LYS A 109 17.73 -10.53 -31.16
CA LYS A 109 17.60 -11.97 -31.36
C LYS A 109 18.66 -12.77 -30.60
N ALA A 110 19.89 -12.29 -30.52
CA ALA A 110 21.00 -13.05 -29.95
C ALA A 110 21.99 -12.14 -29.19
N PRO A 111 22.07 -12.25 -27.85
CA PRO A 111 21.09 -12.91 -26.97
C PRO A 111 19.75 -12.18 -27.01
N PHE A 112 18.67 -12.89 -26.61
CA PHE A 112 17.38 -12.23 -26.44
C PHE A 112 17.49 -11.07 -25.45
N SER A 113 17.01 -9.89 -25.84
CA SER A 113 16.88 -8.75 -24.92
C SER A 113 15.91 -7.70 -25.43
N LEU A 114 15.22 -7.05 -24.49
CA LEU A 114 14.22 -6.03 -24.75
C LEU A 114 14.79 -4.64 -24.53
N GLN A 115 14.54 -3.73 -25.47
CA GLN A 115 14.85 -2.31 -25.38
C GLN A 115 13.61 -1.49 -25.77
N ILE A 116 13.31 -0.45 -24.98
CA ILE A 116 12.18 0.44 -25.26
C ILE A 116 12.70 1.88 -25.38
N PHE A 117 12.35 2.53 -26.47
CA PHE A 117 12.70 3.90 -26.79
C PHE A 117 11.43 4.75 -26.91
N ASP A 118 11.55 6.04 -26.66
CA ASP A 118 10.53 6.99 -27.03
C ASP A 118 10.52 7.25 -28.56
N LYS A 119 9.50 7.96 -29.03
CA LYS A 119 9.39 8.34 -30.46
C LYS A 119 10.55 9.19 -30.98
N TYR A 120 11.36 9.79 -30.10
CA TYR A 120 12.55 10.57 -30.46
C TYR A 120 13.84 9.73 -30.40
N GLN A 121 13.74 8.43 -30.29
CA GLN A 121 14.84 7.47 -30.23
C GLN A 121 15.69 7.55 -28.93
N LYS A 122 15.18 8.18 -27.89
CA LYS A 122 15.80 8.14 -26.56
C LYS A 122 15.51 6.79 -25.93
N LEU A 123 16.56 6.06 -25.53
CA LEU A 123 16.43 4.81 -24.79
C LEU A 123 15.84 5.10 -23.40
N LEU A 124 14.68 4.51 -23.11
CA LEU A 124 13.98 4.64 -21.83
C LEU A 124 14.29 3.48 -20.89
N PHE A 125 14.30 2.26 -21.41
CA PHE A 125 14.37 1.02 -20.66
C PHE A 125 15.10 -0.04 -21.47
N SER A 126 15.92 -0.87 -20.82
CA SER A 126 16.57 -2.01 -21.47
C SER A 126 16.87 -3.12 -20.49
N ASP A 127 16.82 -4.35 -20.96
CA ASP A 127 17.38 -5.48 -20.27
C ASP A 127 18.88 -5.29 -20.07
N TYR A 128 19.41 -5.82 -18.95
CA TYR A 128 20.84 -5.86 -18.72
C TYR A 128 21.45 -6.99 -19.57
N ALA A 129 22.39 -6.65 -20.44
CA ALA A 129 22.82 -7.45 -21.58
C ALA A 129 23.21 -8.91 -21.26
N ASP A 130 23.82 -9.16 -20.09
CA ASP A 130 24.38 -10.47 -19.75
C ASP A 130 23.43 -11.31 -18.85
N LYS A 131 22.30 -10.75 -18.41
CA LYS A 131 21.41 -11.42 -17.47
C LYS A 131 19.93 -11.34 -17.84
N GLY A 132 19.46 -10.25 -18.45
CA GLY A 132 18.07 -10.01 -18.88
C GLY A 132 17.01 -10.70 -18.03
N HIS A 133 16.58 -11.84 -18.46
CA HIS A 133 15.59 -12.70 -17.81
C HIS A 133 16.28 -13.98 -17.30
N ILE A 134 16.09 -14.31 -16.04
CA ILE A 134 16.65 -15.52 -15.41
C ILE A 134 15.55 -16.32 -14.74
N SER A 135 15.60 -17.65 -14.87
CA SER A 135 14.79 -18.57 -14.09
C SER A 135 15.66 -19.57 -13.32
N ASP A 136 15.27 -19.88 -12.08
CA ASP A 136 15.88 -20.88 -11.20
C ASP A 136 14.76 -21.61 -10.45
N GLY A 137 14.33 -22.73 -11.00
CA GLY A 137 13.12 -23.42 -10.56
C GLY A 137 11.89 -22.53 -10.76
N GLU A 138 11.15 -22.26 -9.68
CA GLU A 138 9.99 -21.38 -9.71
C GLU A 138 10.36 -19.90 -9.61
N ARG A 139 11.55 -19.59 -9.10
CA ARG A 139 12.04 -18.22 -8.96
C ARG A 139 12.38 -17.63 -10.32
N LYS A 140 11.94 -16.39 -10.55
CA LYS A 140 12.20 -15.61 -11.76
C LYS A 140 12.74 -14.25 -11.39
N VAL A 141 13.73 -13.76 -12.17
CA VAL A 141 14.39 -12.48 -11.94
C VAL A 141 14.51 -11.72 -13.25
N GLU A 142 14.15 -10.47 -13.20
CA GLU A 142 14.32 -9.49 -14.28
C GLU A 142 15.46 -8.54 -13.93
N TYR A 143 16.49 -8.47 -14.76
CA TYR A 143 17.63 -7.57 -14.63
C TYR A 143 17.56 -6.47 -15.69
N LYS A 144 17.57 -5.22 -15.24
CA LYS A 144 17.44 -4.06 -16.12
C LYS A 144 18.63 -3.13 -15.95
N THR A 145 19.07 -2.53 -17.04
CA THR A 145 20.20 -1.60 -17.03
C THR A 145 19.90 -0.40 -16.14
N LEU A 146 20.79 -0.12 -15.20
CA LEU A 146 20.73 1.04 -14.31
C LEU A 146 21.65 2.16 -14.86
N ARG A 147 21.07 3.32 -15.12
CA ARG A 147 21.84 4.48 -15.56
C ARG A 147 22.43 5.22 -14.37
N ARG A 148 23.53 5.92 -14.60
CA ARG A 148 24.30 6.58 -13.54
C ARG A 148 23.50 7.65 -12.77
N ASP A 149 22.60 8.33 -13.45
CA ASP A 149 21.76 9.44 -12.95
C ASP A 149 20.27 9.07 -12.86
N GLU A 150 19.96 7.78 -12.81
CA GLU A 150 18.59 7.30 -12.71
C GLU A 150 18.14 7.21 -11.24
N HIS A 151 16.97 7.74 -10.94
CA HIS A 151 16.32 7.72 -9.64
C HIS A 151 14.99 6.98 -9.71
N PHE A 152 14.56 6.39 -8.60
CA PHE A 152 13.35 5.58 -8.54
C PHE A 152 12.45 6.01 -7.40
N PHE A 153 11.13 6.06 -7.64
CA PHE A 153 10.13 6.53 -6.69
C PHE A 153 8.91 5.61 -6.68
N GLY A 154 8.29 5.41 -5.52
CA GLY A 154 7.09 4.58 -5.41
C GLY A 154 7.27 3.41 -4.46
N LEU A 155 6.73 2.24 -4.84
CA LEU A 155 6.58 1.02 -4.03
C LEU A 155 5.57 1.17 -2.87
N GLY A 156 4.70 2.18 -2.92
CA GLY A 156 3.66 2.40 -1.92
C GLY A 156 4.23 2.79 -0.56
N GLU A 157 3.68 2.23 0.49
CA GLU A 157 4.05 2.49 1.88
C GLU A 157 5.43 1.90 2.21
N LYS A 158 6.46 2.73 2.17
CA LYS A 158 7.84 2.35 2.47
C LYS A 158 8.53 3.43 3.29
N THR A 159 9.30 3.04 4.30
CA THR A 159 10.11 3.95 5.10
C THR A 159 11.32 4.48 4.34
N GLY A 160 12.04 5.40 4.96
CA GLY A 160 13.26 5.98 4.42
C GLY A 160 13.02 7.07 3.39
N LYS A 161 13.99 7.28 2.49
CA LYS A 161 13.97 8.36 1.49
C LYS A 161 12.94 8.09 0.39
N LEU A 162 12.50 9.14 -0.29
CA LEU A 162 11.66 9.02 -1.49
C LEU A 162 12.40 8.37 -2.66
N ASP A 163 13.66 8.72 -2.87
CA ASP A 163 14.52 8.07 -3.86
C ASP A 163 14.96 6.69 -3.38
N ARG A 164 14.56 5.67 -4.11
CA ARG A 164 14.81 4.25 -3.81
C ARG A 164 16.16 3.75 -4.32
N ARG A 165 16.94 4.58 -5.03
CA ARG A 165 18.24 4.21 -5.54
C ARG A 165 19.20 3.81 -4.42
N GLY A 166 19.86 2.66 -4.58
CA GLY A 166 20.79 2.09 -3.61
C GLY A 166 20.15 1.27 -2.50
N GLU A 167 18.82 1.06 -2.57
CA GLU A 167 18.05 0.34 -1.57
C GLU A 167 17.37 -0.90 -2.16
N SER A 168 16.96 -1.82 -1.28
CA SER A 168 16.15 -3.00 -1.63
C SER A 168 14.86 -2.99 -0.82
N TYR A 169 13.76 -3.48 -1.43
CA TYR A 169 12.45 -3.51 -0.81
C TYR A 169 11.71 -4.81 -1.10
N LYS A 170 11.01 -5.33 -0.08
CA LYS A 170 10.18 -6.54 -0.16
C LYS A 170 8.71 -6.18 -0.23
N MET A 171 7.96 -6.94 -1.01
CA MET A 171 6.50 -6.94 -1.03
C MET A 171 5.99 -8.14 -0.25
N TRP A 172 5.70 -7.93 1.01
CA TRP A 172 5.14 -8.94 1.90
C TRP A 172 4.41 -8.24 3.04
N ASN A 173 3.09 -8.26 3.00
CA ASN A 173 2.29 -7.56 4.00
C ASN A 173 2.65 -8.07 5.39
N SER A 174 3.11 -7.18 6.26
CA SER A 174 3.65 -7.56 7.57
C SER A 174 3.09 -6.66 8.66
N ASP A 175 2.64 -7.28 9.72
CA ASP A 175 2.30 -6.59 10.96
C ASP A 175 3.58 -6.14 11.65
N LYS A 176 3.76 -4.84 11.74
CA LYS A 176 4.97 -4.21 12.29
C LYS A 176 4.60 -3.13 13.30
N PRO A 177 4.06 -3.51 14.46
CA PRO A 177 3.74 -2.53 15.49
C PRO A 177 4.98 -1.77 15.91
N CYS A 178 4.85 -0.47 16.10
CA CYS A 178 5.94 0.42 16.49
C CYS A 178 7.15 0.43 15.55
N TYR A 179 6.90 0.26 14.24
CA TYR A 179 7.98 0.12 13.24
C TYR A 179 9.01 1.25 13.27
N SER A 180 10.26 0.90 12.96
CA SER A 180 11.37 1.84 12.90
C SER A 180 11.34 2.70 11.63
N ILE A 181 12.15 3.75 11.58
CA ILE A 181 12.27 4.64 10.41
C ILE A 181 12.97 4.01 9.20
N VAL A 182 13.42 2.76 9.34
CA VAL A 182 14.11 1.98 8.29
C VAL A 182 13.49 0.59 8.11
N GLU A 183 12.24 0.42 8.59
CA GLU A 183 11.56 -0.87 8.54
C GLU A 183 11.10 -1.24 7.12
N ASP A 184 11.33 -2.48 6.71
CA ASP A 184 10.79 -3.10 5.50
C ASP A 184 10.75 -4.63 5.69
N PRO A 185 9.67 -5.32 5.32
CA PRO A 185 8.42 -4.80 4.74
C PRO A 185 7.45 -4.20 5.77
N LEU A 186 6.42 -3.49 5.29
CA LEU A 186 5.32 -2.95 6.06
C LEU A 186 3.97 -3.59 5.64
N TYR A 187 2.87 -2.94 5.99
CA TYR A 187 1.50 -3.50 5.92
C TYR A 187 0.93 -3.65 4.51
N LYS A 188 1.46 -2.91 3.50
CA LYS A 188 0.92 -2.89 2.14
C LYS A 188 1.97 -3.19 1.09
N SER A 189 1.59 -3.99 0.10
CA SER A 189 2.45 -4.36 -1.04
C SER A 189 1.94 -3.71 -2.32
N ILE A 190 2.66 -2.69 -2.80
CA ILE A 190 2.34 -1.99 -4.05
C ILE A 190 3.56 -2.09 -4.98
N PRO A 191 3.69 -3.15 -5.78
CA PRO A 191 4.85 -3.42 -6.63
C PRO A 191 4.88 -2.52 -7.87
N PHE A 192 4.72 -1.20 -7.67
CA PHE A 192 4.74 -0.16 -8.69
C PHE A 192 5.75 0.92 -8.34
N PHE A 193 6.66 1.19 -9.27
CA PHE A 193 7.60 2.30 -9.16
C PHE A 193 7.71 3.10 -10.46
N MET A 194 8.21 4.31 -10.36
CA MET A 194 8.49 5.21 -11.48
C MET A 194 9.97 5.57 -11.52
N SER A 195 10.54 5.67 -12.72
CA SER A 195 11.90 6.12 -12.98
C SER A 195 11.94 7.59 -13.43
N SER A 196 13.01 8.29 -13.05
CA SER A 196 13.34 9.63 -13.57
C SER A 196 13.51 9.66 -15.10
N TYR A 197 13.63 8.50 -15.74
CA TYR A 197 13.65 8.34 -17.20
C TYR A 197 12.25 8.26 -17.83
N ARG A 198 11.19 8.67 -17.08
CA ARG A 198 9.81 8.82 -17.55
C ARG A 198 9.12 7.50 -17.92
N TYR A 199 9.42 6.45 -17.20
CA TYR A 199 8.66 5.21 -17.24
C TYR A 199 8.27 4.76 -15.83
N GLY A 200 7.25 3.93 -15.75
CA GLY A 200 6.89 3.16 -14.57
C GLY A 200 6.94 1.68 -14.87
N ILE A 201 7.17 0.89 -13.83
CA ILE A 201 7.04 -0.58 -13.86
C ILE A 201 6.05 -0.99 -12.79
N PHE A 202 5.05 -1.76 -13.17
CA PHE A 202 4.17 -2.48 -12.26
C PHE A 202 4.40 -3.98 -12.42
N LEU A 203 4.85 -4.66 -11.37
CA LEU A 203 5.02 -6.11 -11.32
C LEU A 203 3.73 -6.75 -10.85
N ASP A 204 3.00 -7.42 -11.72
CA ASP A 204 1.73 -8.08 -11.42
C ASP A 204 1.97 -9.52 -10.95
N ASN A 205 2.53 -9.65 -9.74
CA ASN A 205 2.80 -10.90 -9.06
C ASN A 205 2.53 -10.75 -7.57
N THR A 206 1.75 -11.65 -7.00
CA THR A 206 1.22 -11.56 -5.62
C THR A 206 2.09 -12.24 -4.57
N TYR A 207 3.10 -13.01 -4.98
CA TYR A 207 4.05 -13.66 -4.08
C TYR A 207 4.96 -12.63 -3.37
N LYS A 208 5.84 -13.12 -2.49
CA LYS A 208 6.85 -12.31 -1.80
C LYS A 208 7.91 -11.82 -2.80
N THR A 209 7.63 -10.74 -3.50
CA THR A 209 8.53 -10.16 -4.49
C THR A 209 9.56 -9.21 -3.86
N GLU A 210 10.70 -9.04 -4.53
CA GLU A 210 11.76 -8.14 -4.07
C GLU A 210 12.23 -7.23 -5.21
N PHE A 211 12.51 -5.97 -4.88
CA PHE A 211 13.07 -4.95 -5.77
C PHE A 211 14.43 -4.50 -5.25
N LYS A 212 15.47 -4.46 -6.11
CA LYS A 212 16.85 -4.12 -5.76
C LYS A 212 17.35 -3.02 -6.71
N PHE A 213 17.37 -1.78 -6.23
CA PHE A 213 17.73 -0.61 -7.05
C PHE A 213 19.22 -0.30 -7.04
N GLY A 214 20.05 -1.23 -7.53
CA GLY A 214 21.49 -1.06 -7.59
C GLY A 214 22.25 -1.46 -6.33
N THR A 215 21.65 -2.25 -5.45
CA THR A 215 22.28 -2.79 -4.24
C THR A 215 23.28 -3.91 -4.55
N GLU A 216 23.05 -4.69 -5.61
CA GLU A 216 23.94 -5.76 -6.05
C GLU A 216 25.02 -5.27 -7.04
N SER A 217 24.68 -4.28 -7.88
CA SER A 217 25.55 -3.69 -8.88
C SER A 217 25.16 -2.25 -9.18
N ARG A 218 26.12 -1.43 -9.59
CA ARG A 218 25.84 -0.07 -10.08
C ARG A 218 25.36 -0.01 -11.52
N ASP A 219 25.39 -1.17 -12.23
CA ASP A 219 25.11 -1.27 -13.66
C ASP A 219 23.69 -1.79 -13.95
N TYR A 220 23.04 -2.40 -12.94
CA TYR A 220 21.70 -2.91 -13.08
C TYR A 220 20.86 -2.74 -11.80
N TYR A 221 19.56 -2.71 -11.99
CA TYR A 221 18.57 -2.98 -10.96
C TYR A 221 17.79 -4.25 -11.31
N SER A 222 17.15 -4.85 -10.33
CA SER A 222 16.39 -6.09 -10.53
C SER A 222 15.09 -6.11 -9.75
N PHE A 223 14.17 -6.93 -10.22
CA PHE A 223 13.00 -7.34 -9.46
C PHE A 223 12.77 -8.84 -9.65
N GLU A 224 12.30 -9.49 -8.60
CA GLU A 224 12.20 -10.95 -8.56
C GLU A 224 10.92 -11.44 -7.89
N ALA A 225 10.49 -12.63 -8.29
CA ALA A 225 9.38 -13.36 -7.70
C ALA A 225 9.80 -14.80 -7.42
N PRO A 226 9.53 -15.35 -6.21
CA PRO A 226 9.87 -16.72 -5.86
C PRO A 226 8.94 -17.76 -6.49
N GLY A 227 7.78 -17.34 -7.00
CA GLY A 227 6.76 -18.18 -7.62
C GLY A 227 5.81 -17.36 -8.49
N GLY A 228 4.81 -18.01 -9.07
CA GLY A 228 3.83 -17.38 -9.95
C GLY A 228 4.39 -16.93 -11.30
N GLU A 229 3.62 -16.15 -12.04
CA GLU A 229 4.01 -15.65 -13.35
C GLU A 229 4.90 -14.41 -13.23
N MET A 230 5.87 -14.25 -14.14
CA MET A 230 6.65 -13.04 -14.27
C MET A 230 5.98 -12.13 -15.30
N ILE A 231 5.02 -11.34 -14.83
CA ILE A 231 4.26 -10.37 -15.62
C ILE A 231 4.52 -8.98 -15.07
N TYR A 232 4.98 -8.07 -15.94
CA TYR A 232 5.08 -6.67 -15.58
C TYR A 232 4.58 -5.76 -16.70
N TYR A 233 4.16 -4.55 -16.31
CA TYR A 233 3.71 -3.51 -17.23
C TYR A 233 4.75 -2.41 -17.27
N PHE A 234 5.29 -2.15 -18.48
CA PHE A 234 6.05 -0.94 -18.77
C PHE A 234 5.07 0.17 -19.12
N ILE A 235 5.18 1.30 -18.44
CA ILE A 235 4.24 2.43 -18.56
C ILE A 235 5.03 3.69 -18.87
N PHE A 236 4.87 4.25 -20.07
CA PHE A 236 5.51 5.49 -20.47
C PHE A 236 4.64 6.71 -20.23
N GLY A 237 5.22 7.82 -19.76
CA GLY A 237 4.55 9.11 -19.65
C GLY A 237 5.51 10.28 -19.91
N LYS A 238 4.98 11.42 -20.36
CA LYS A 238 5.78 12.65 -20.53
C LYS A 238 6.28 13.20 -19.18
N ASP A 239 5.58 12.86 -18.09
CA ASP A 239 5.87 13.21 -16.71
C ASP A 239 5.31 12.14 -15.75
N TYR A 240 5.58 12.26 -14.45
CA TYR A 240 5.11 11.33 -13.42
C TYR A 240 3.57 11.26 -13.34
N LYS A 241 2.89 12.40 -13.58
CA LYS A 241 1.42 12.46 -13.55
C LYS A 241 0.79 11.64 -14.67
N GLU A 242 1.38 11.66 -15.88
CA GLU A 242 0.89 10.83 -17.00
C GLU A 242 1.14 9.34 -16.73
N ILE A 243 2.29 8.97 -16.15
CA ILE A 243 2.59 7.57 -15.76
C ILE A 243 1.53 7.08 -14.75
N MET A 244 1.24 7.86 -13.70
CA MET A 244 0.24 7.51 -12.70
C MET A 244 -1.17 7.37 -13.30
N LYS A 245 -1.57 8.27 -14.20
CA LYS A 245 -2.86 8.17 -14.90
C LYS A 245 -2.97 6.88 -15.75
N GLN A 246 -1.90 6.47 -16.40
CA GLN A 246 -1.86 5.20 -17.14
C GLN A 246 -1.94 3.99 -16.20
N TYR A 247 -1.24 4.05 -15.07
CA TYR A 247 -1.33 3.02 -14.04
C TYR A 247 -2.76 2.92 -13.45
N VAL A 248 -3.42 4.04 -13.22
CA VAL A 248 -4.84 4.07 -12.79
C VAL A 248 -5.77 3.52 -13.87
N ALA A 249 -5.49 3.77 -15.15
CA ALA A 249 -6.26 3.19 -16.25
C ALA A 249 -6.18 1.65 -16.25
N LEU A 250 -5.01 1.08 -15.89
CA LEU A 250 -4.83 -0.37 -15.70
C LEU A 250 -5.54 -0.88 -14.44
N THR A 251 -5.38 -0.20 -13.31
CA THR A 251 -5.72 -0.73 -11.97
C THR A 251 -7.02 -0.17 -11.38
N GLY A 252 -7.66 0.76 -12.05
CA GLY A 252 -8.93 1.36 -11.65
C GLY A 252 -8.79 2.64 -10.82
N GLN A 253 -9.85 3.42 -10.85
CA GLN A 253 -9.93 4.73 -10.20
C GLN A 253 -10.11 4.60 -8.68
N PRO A 254 -9.58 5.55 -7.88
CA PRO A 254 -9.90 5.66 -6.46
C PRO A 254 -11.39 5.93 -6.21
N ILE A 255 -11.89 5.51 -5.06
CA ILE A 255 -13.24 5.88 -4.61
C ILE A 255 -13.26 7.32 -4.09
N MET A 256 -14.37 8.03 -4.30
CA MET A 256 -14.54 9.40 -3.79
C MET A 256 -14.96 9.38 -2.32
N PRO A 257 -14.19 9.94 -1.38
CA PRO A 257 -14.56 9.96 0.02
C PRO A 257 -15.83 10.80 0.28
N PRO A 258 -16.64 10.45 1.28
CA PRO A 258 -17.65 11.36 1.78
C PRO A 258 -16.96 12.62 2.35
N LYS A 259 -17.55 13.79 2.16
CA LYS A 259 -16.91 15.07 2.54
C LYS A 259 -16.48 15.14 4.01
N TRP A 260 -17.28 14.57 4.91
CA TRP A 260 -16.97 14.52 6.35
C TRP A 260 -15.70 13.73 6.68
N ALA A 261 -15.32 12.76 5.84
CA ALA A 261 -14.10 11.96 6.03
C ALA A 261 -12.81 12.79 5.91
N LEU A 262 -12.87 13.93 5.22
CA LEU A 262 -11.75 14.86 5.06
C LEU A 262 -11.61 15.84 6.23
N GLY A 263 -12.51 15.75 7.22
CA GLY A 263 -12.42 16.49 8.48
C GLY A 263 -11.37 15.92 9.43
N PHE A 264 -11.56 16.11 10.72
CA PHE A 264 -10.64 15.64 11.76
C PHE A 264 -11.27 14.52 12.56
N ALA A 265 -10.45 13.56 13.00
CA ALA A 265 -10.89 12.37 13.69
C ALA A 265 -10.13 12.14 15.00
N GLN A 266 -10.83 11.59 15.99
CA GLN A 266 -10.28 11.11 17.25
C GLN A 266 -10.50 9.60 17.37
N CYS A 267 -9.44 8.89 17.73
CA CYS A 267 -9.48 7.49 18.14
C CYS A 267 -8.74 7.33 19.46
N ARG A 268 -9.08 6.31 20.21
CA ARG A 268 -8.32 5.79 21.33
C ARG A 268 -8.28 4.27 21.19
N GLY A 269 -7.11 3.65 21.35
CA GLY A 269 -6.92 2.22 21.16
C GLY A 269 -7.72 1.36 22.14
N LEU A 270 -8.06 0.16 21.75
CA LEU A 270 -8.67 -0.98 22.44
C LEU A 270 -9.86 -0.69 23.36
N LEU A 271 -9.75 0.22 24.33
CA LEU A 271 -10.73 0.45 25.40
C LEU A 271 -11.72 1.55 25.04
N THR A 272 -12.61 1.25 24.11
CA THR A 272 -13.72 2.14 23.80
C THR A 272 -14.96 1.77 24.60
N THR A 273 -15.69 2.79 25.07
CA THR A 273 -16.95 2.63 25.80
C THR A 273 -17.95 3.71 25.38
N GLU A 274 -19.23 3.45 25.66
CA GLU A 274 -20.29 4.46 25.46
C GLU A 274 -19.97 5.76 26.23
N LYS A 275 -19.55 5.63 27.50
CA LYS A 275 -19.17 6.77 28.34
C LYS A 275 -18.01 7.57 27.77
N LEU A 276 -16.94 6.90 27.36
CA LEU A 276 -15.78 7.55 26.75
C LEU A 276 -16.13 8.29 25.45
N SER A 277 -17.01 7.70 24.64
CA SER A 277 -17.47 8.34 23.40
C SER A 277 -18.16 9.68 23.65
N TYR A 278 -18.99 9.75 24.70
CA TYR A 278 -19.59 11.02 25.13
C TYR A 278 -18.55 12.00 25.68
N GLU A 279 -17.63 11.55 26.55
CA GLU A 279 -16.60 12.41 27.13
C GLU A 279 -15.72 13.06 26.05
N ILE A 280 -15.32 12.30 25.02
CA ILE A 280 -14.56 12.82 23.89
C ILE A 280 -15.39 13.83 23.10
N ALA A 281 -16.63 13.49 22.72
CA ALA A 281 -17.49 14.36 21.94
C ALA A 281 -17.79 15.70 22.67
N GLU A 282 -18.16 15.63 23.95
CA GLU A 282 -18.39 16.82 24.79
C GLU A 282 -17.13 17.65 24.98
N GLY A 283 -15.97 16.98 25.14
CA GLY A 283 -14.66 17.62 25.25
C GLY A 283 -14.34 18.50 24.04
N TYR A 284 -14.49 17.99 22.83
CA TYR A 284 -14.32 18.75 21.59
C TYR A 284 -15.32 19.91 21.47
N ARG A 285 -16.61 19.65 21.72
CA ARG A 285 -17.67 20.68 21.57
C ARG A 285 -17.53 21.79 22.62
N LYS A 286 -17.24 21.44 23.87
CA LYS A 286 -17.04 22.43 24.97
C LYS A 286 -15.90 23.40 24.66
N ARG A 287 -14.84 22.92 24.01
CA ARG A 287 -13.64 23.72 23.66
C ARG A 287 -13.76 24.40 22.29
N GLY A 288 -14.81 24.08 21.53
CA GLY A 288 -14.99 24.58 20.17
C GLY A 288 -13.85 24.12 19.25
N ILE A 289 -13.31 22.92 19.46
CA ILE A 289 -12.33 22.29 18.57
C ILE A 289 -13.10 21.50 17.51
N PRO A 290 -12.92 21.77 16.20
CA PRO A 290 -13.61 21.02 15.15
C PRO A 290 -13.17 19.55 15.13
N CYS A 291 -14.14 18.65 15.04
CA CYS A 291 -13.92 17.22 14.89
C CYS A 291 -15.20 16.59 14.36
N ASP A 292 -15.09 15.72 13.34
CA ASP A 292 -16.25 15.12 12.67
C ASP A 292 -16.38 13.60 12.94
N ILE A 293 -15.31 12.95 13.41
CA ILE A 293 -15.27 11.49 13.45
C ILE A 293 -14.74 11.01 14.81
N ILE A 294 -15.43 10.01 15.36
CA ILE A 294 -14.95 9.22 16.49
C ILE A 294 -14.80 7.77 16.03
N TYR A 295 -13.63 7.17 16.25
CA TYR A 295 -13.40 5.76 15.99
C TYR A 295 -13.64 4.94 17.25
N GLN A 296 -14.26 3.77 17.06
CA GLN A 296 -14.35 2.71 18.06
C GLN A 296 -13.43 1.59 17.63
N ASP A 297 -12.42 1.32 18.44
CA ASP A 297 -11.48 0.24 18.20
C ASP A 297 -12.10 -1.11 18.57
N ILE A 298 -11.42 -2.22 18.29
CA ILE A 298 -11.93 -3.60 18.33
C ILE A 298 -12.63 -3.98 19.65
N GLY A 299 -12.36 -3.30 20.74
CA GLY A 299 -13.04 -3.44 22.02
C GLY A 299 -14.55 -3.16 22.02
N TRP A 300 -15.11 -2.63 20.92
CA TRP A 300 -16.54 -2.41 20.79
C TRP A 300 -17.34 -3.71 20.65
N THR A 301 -16.74 -4.81 20.14
CA THR A 301 -17.42 -6.08 19.90
C THR A 301 -17.55 -6.94 21.17
N GLN A 302 -18.63 -7.72 21.29
CA GLN A 302 -18.86 -8.65 22.41
C GLN A 302 -17.88 -9.83 22.33
N TYR A 303 -17.83 -10.47 21.18
CA TYR A 303 -16.84 -11.44 20.78
C TYR A 303 -16.21 -10.95 19.49
N LEU A 304 -14.97 -11.27 19.26
CA LEU A 304 -14.28 -10.81 18.07
C LEU A 304 -15.12 -11.11 16.79
N GLN A 305 -15.45 -10.05 16.05
CA GLN A 305 -16.22 -10.05 14.80
C GLN A 305 -17.63 -10.66 14.84
N ASP A 306 -18.27 -10.65 15.99
CA ASP A 306 -19.69 -10.99 16.06
C ASP A 306 -20.62 -9.83 15.63
N PHE A 307 -20.05 -8.65 15.38
CA PHE A 307 -20.75 -7.40 15.04
C PHE A 307 -21.87 -7.03 16.03
N ASN A 308 -21.70 -7.45 17.28
CA ASN A 308 -22.58 -7.07 18.39
C ASN A 308 -21.80 -6.21 19.38
N TRP A 309 -22.42 -5.14 19.85
CA TRP A 309 -21.85 -4.27 20.86
C TRP A 309 -21.60 -5.02 22.16
N ARG A 310 -20.41 -4.83 22.75
CA ARG A 310 -20.08 -5.39 24.07
C ARG A 310 -20.97 -4.77 25.13
N LYS A 311 -21.83 -5.58 25.70
CA LYS A 311 -22.88 -5.12 26.62
C LYS A 311 -22.36 -4.44 27.87
N GLU A 312 -21.20 -4.85 28.36
CA GLU A 312 -20.55 -4.26 29.52
C GLU A 312 -20.12 -2.81 29.26
N ASN A 313 -19.77 -2.50 28.00
CA ASN A 313 -19.23 -1.20 27.60
C ASN A 313 -20.29 -0.30 26.93
N TYR A 314 -21.34 -0.88 26.38
CA TYR A 314 -22.36 -0.16 25.58
C TYR A 314 -23.76 -0.56 26.01
N GLN A 315 -24.39 0.27 26.84
CA GLN A 315 -25.74 0.01 27.38
C GLN A 315 -26.83 0.33 26.33
N ASN A 316 -26.62 1.38 25.56
CA ASN A 316 -27.59 1.81 24.53
C ASN A 316 -26.89 2.40 23.30
N PRO A 317 -26.19 1.56 22.51
CA PRO A 317 -25.35 2.03 21.38
C PRO A 317 -26.17 2.80 20.32
N LYS A 318 -27.41 2.41 20.04
CA LYS A 318 -28.27 3.17 19.09
C LYS A 318 -28.53 4.60 19.57
N LYS A 319 -28.80 4.75 20.87
CA LYS A 319 -28.99 6.09 21.45
C LYS A 319 -27.70 6.89 21.40
N MET A 320 -26.57 6.29 21.78
CA MET A 320 -25.26 6.91 21.72
C MET A 320 -24.96 7.41 20.29
N LEU A 321 -25.13 6.55 19.29
CA LEU A 321 -24.88 6.90 17.89
C LEU A 321 -25.79 8.04 17.41
N ALA A 322 -27.09 8.01 17.79
CA ALA A 322 -28.02 9.09 17.47
C ALA A 322 -27.65 10.41 18.14
N ASP A 323 -27.18 10.37 19.41
CA ASP A 323 -26.74 11.55 20.15
C ASP A 323 -25.45 12.13 19.53
N LEU A 324 -24.46 11.30 19.26
CA LEU A 324 -23.20 11.72 18.60
C LEU A 324 -23.48 12.32 17.22
N LYS A 325 -24.41 11.72 16.45
CA LYS A 325 -24.86 12.28 15.17
C LYS A 325 -25.48 13.68 15.33
N ARG A 326 -26.32 13.90 16.38
CA ARG A 326 -26.88 15.24 16.68
C ARG A 326 -25.79 16.24 17.10
N MET A 327 -24.73 15.79 17.76
CA MET A 327 -23.56 16.57 18.07
C MET A 327 -22.64 16.83 16.85
N GLY A 328 -22.97 16.25 15.67
CA GLY A 328 -22.21 16.40 14.43
C GLY A 328 -21.08 15.42 14.24
N PHE A 329 -21.06 14.30 14.97
CA PHE A 329 -20.07 13.24 14.80
C PHE A 329 -20.56 12.08 13.95
N LYS A 330 -19.64 11.47 13.21
CA LYS A 330 -19.76 10.16 12.58
C LYS A 330 -18.96 9.15 13.39
N VAL A 331 -19.46 7.95 13.54
CA VAL A 331 -18.77 6.88 14.24
C VAL A 331 -18.31 5.82 13.26
N ILE A 332 -17.05 5.47 13.33
CA ILE A 332 -16.38 4.40 12.58
C ILE A 332 -16.04 3.29 13.56
N VAL A 333 -16.23 2.03 13.16
CA VAL A 333 -15.86 0.87 13.98
C VAL A 333 -14.80 0.04 13.29
N SER A 334 -13.87 -0.50 14.08
CA SER A 334 -12.87 -1.45 13.57
C SER A 334 -13.48 -2.84 13.36
N GLN A 335 -12.84 -3.62 12.51
CA GLN A 335 -13.12 -5.04 12.33
C GLN A 335 -11.81 -5.76 11.92
N ASP A 336 -11.69 -7.02 12.36
CA ASP A 336 -10.61 -7.93 12.02
C ASP A 336 -11.13 -9.07 11.12
N PRO A 337 -10.29 -9.73 10.31
CA PRO A 337 -10.71 -10.72 9.32
C PRO A 337 -10.87 -12.15 9.89
N VAL A 338 -11.12 -12.27 11.17
CA VAL A 338 -11.15 -13.57 11.88
C VAL A 338 -12.41 -13.70 12.73
N ILE A 339 -12.76 -14.92 13.09
CA ILE A 339 -13.87 -15.23 13.99
C ILE A 339 -13.36 -16.05 15.16
N SER A 340 -13.51 -15.50 16.38
CA SER A 340 -13.12 -16.19 17.59
C SER A 340 -13.96 -17.46 17.83
N GLN A 341 -13.31 -18.54 18.25
CA GLN A 341 -14.00 -19.77 18.69
C GLN A 341 -14.87 -19.54 19.93
N ALA A 342 -14.63 -18.46 20.69
CA ALA A 342 -15.54 -18.05 21.78
C ALA A 342 -16.93 -17.60 21.25
N ASN A 343 -16.98 -17.09 20.01
CA ASN A 343 -18.23 -16.84 19.29
C ASN A 343 -18.73 -18.12 18.62
N LYS A 344 -19.08 -19.11 19.43
CA LYS A 344 -19.43 -20.46 18.99
C LYS A 344 -20.38 -20.49 17.79
N LYS A 345 -21.46 -19.71 17.86
CA LYS A 345 -22.52 -19.73 16.83
C LYS A 345 -21.98 -19.36 15.44
N GLN A 346 -21.25 -18.27 15.35
CA GLN A 346 -20.75 -17.76 14.08
C GLN A 346 -19.57 -18.59 13.58
N TRP A 347 -18.70 -19.06 14.51
CA TRP A 347 -17.56 -19.90 14.16
C TRP A 347 -18.04 -21.27 13.63
N GLU A 348 -18.97 -21.96 14.32
CA GLU A 348 -19.53 -23.25 13.87
C GLU A 348 -20.31 -23.10 12.55
N GLU A 349 -20.98 -21.95 12.33
CA GLU A 349 -21.63 -21.65 11.06
C GLU A 349 -20.61 -21.53 9.94
N ALA A 350 -19.55 -20.70 10.13
CA ALA A 350 -18.51 -20.49 9.14
C ALA A 350 -17.73 -21.76 8.82
N ASP A 351 -17.39 -22.57 9.85
CA ASP A 351 -16.68 -23.86 9.66
C ASP A 351 -17.54 -24.85 8.88
N ARG A 352 -18.82 -25.02 9.24
CA ARG A 352 -19.78 -25.91 8.56
C ARG A 352 -20.02 -25.50 7.10
N LEU A 353 -20.04 -24.20 6.81
CA LEU A 353 -20.21 -23.66 5.45
C LEU A 353 -18.91 -23.72 4.64
N GLY A 354 -17.78 -24.01 5.28
CA GLY A 354 -16.48 -24.03 4.63
C GLY A 354 -15.93 -22.65 4.32
N TYR A 355 -16.31 -21.61 5.08
CA TYR A 355 -15.94 -20.21 4.86
C TYR A 355 -14.63 -19.80 5.53
N LEU A 356 -14.00 -20.72 6.27
CA LEU A 356 -12.71 -20.51 6.90
C LEU A 356 -11.59 -21.09 6.06
N VAL A 357 -10.45 -20.40 6.05
CA VAL A 357 -9.20 -20.87 5.45
C VAL A 357 -8.85 -22.25 6.03
N LYS A 358 -8.34 -23.15 5.20
CA LYS A 358 -8.01 -24.52 5.60
C LYS A 358 -6.51 -24.69 5.84
N ASP A 359 -6.16 -25.56 6.75
CA ASP A 359 -4.83 -26.13 6.85
C ASP A 359 -4.66 -27.19 5.75
N SER A 360 -3.73 -26.99 4.84
CA SER A 360 -3.50 -27.88 3.69
C SER A 360 -3.04 -29.28 4.07
N THR A 361 -2.49 -29.47 5.28
CA THR A 361 -1.98 -30.75 5.77
C THR A 361 -3.07 -31.58 6.44
N THR A 362 -4.03 -30.94 7.10
CA THR A 362 -5.09 -31.59 7.86
C THR A 362 -6.46 -31.51 7.19
N GLY A 363 -6.66 -30.57 6.28
CA GLY A 363 -7.94 -30.26 5.64
C GLY A 363 -8.97 -29.60 6.58
N ARG A 364 -8.61 -29.32 7.83
CA ARG A 364 -9.47 -28.64 8.80
C ARG A 364 -9.35 -27.13 8.66
N SER A 365 -10.27 -26.39 9.29
CA SER A 365 -10.13 -24.93 9.40
C SER A 365 -8.86 -24.60 10.16
N TYR A 366 -8.10 -23.63 9.65
CA TYR A 366 -6.84 -23.20 10.24
C TYR A 366 -7.10 -22.40 11.52
N ASP A 367 -6.52 -22.83 12.62
CA ASP A 367 -6.59 -22.17 13.91
C ASP A 367 -5.45 -21.16 14.06
N MET A 368 -5.79 -19.89 14.17
CA MET A 368 -4.82 -18.81 14.38
C MET A 368 -4.98 -18.20 15.78
N PRO A 369 -3.97 -18.24 16.64
CA PRO A 369 -3.97 -17.44 17.86
C PRO A 369 -4.12 -15.95 17.52
N TRP A 370 -5.04 -15.27 18.21
CA TRP A 370 -5.29 -13.85 17.98
C TRP A 370 -5.15 -13.05 19.27
N PRO A 371 -4.56 -11.85 19.24
CA PRO A 371 -4.15 -11.14 20.47
C PRO A 371 -5.30 -10.88 21.47
N TRP A 372 -6.49 -10.62 20.95
CA TRP A 372 -7.68 -10.31 21.77
C TRP A 372 -8.89 -11.22 21.52
N GLY A 373 -8.70 -12.28 20.74
CA GLY A 373 -9.76 -13.24 20.35
C GLY A 373 -9.54 -14.68 20.77
N GLY A 374 -8.37 -15.02 21.33
CA GLY A 374 -7.98 -16.41 21.58
C GLY A 374 -7.75 -17.15 20.27
N ASN A 375 -8.13 -18.44 20.16
CA ASN A 375 -8.08 -19.15 18.90
C ASN A 375 -9.19 -18.68 17.97
N CYS A 376 -8.83 -18.32 16.76
CA CYS A 376 -9.72 -17.79 15.74
C CYS A 376 -9.61 -18.58 14.43
N GLY A 377 -10.72 -18.69 13.70
CA GLY A 377 -10.71 -19.09 12.30
C GLY A 377 -10.53 -17.88 11.39
N VAL A 378 -9.63 -17.98 10.42
CA VAL A 378 -9.40 -16.94 9.40
C VAL A 378 -10.48 -17.07 8.33
N VAL A 379 -11.18 -15.98 8.02
CA VAL A 379 -12.23 -15.98 6.99
C VAL A 379 -11.60 -15.98 5.60
N ASP A 380 -12.07 -16.86 4.72
CA ASP A 380 -11.57 -16.93 3.34
C ASP A 380 -12.39 -16.04 2.40
N PHE A 381 -11.98 -14.78 2.25
CA PHE A 381 -12.64 -13.80 1.38
C PHE A 381 -12.43 -14.07 -0.12
N THR A 382 -11.73 -15.13 -0.49
CA THR A 382 -11.61 -15.59 -1.88
C THR A 382 -12.78 -16.50 -2.29
N ILE A 383 -13.63 -16.91 -1.34
CA ILE A 383 -14.86 -17.65 -1.59
C ILE A 383 -16.00 -16.65 -1.91
N PRO A 384 -16.65 -16.74 -3.09
CA PRO A 384 -17.68 -15.77 -3.48
C PRO A 384 -18.86 -15.66 -2.50
N GLU A 385 -19.30 -16.77 -1.92
CA GLU A 385 -20.45 -16.85 -0.99
C GLU A 385 -20.18 -16.16 0.35
N VAL A 386 -18.91 -16.03 0.73
CA VAL A 386 -18.49 -15.32 1.97
C VAL A 386 -18.90 -13.86 1.92
N ALA A 387 -18.95 -13.24 0.74
CA ALA A 387 -19.30 -11.83 0.61
C ALA A 387 -20.70 -11.52 1.18
N ASP A 388 -21.73 -12.26 0.77
CA ASP A 388 -23.10 -12.02 1.25
C ASP A 388 -23.26 -12.39 2.73
N TRP A 389 -22.58 -13.43 3.20
CA TRP A 389 -22.58 -13.84 4.60
C TRP A 389 -21.93 -12.77 5.49
N TRP A 390 -20.74 -12.30 5.17
CA TRP A 390 -20.05 -11.23 5.90
C TRP A 390 -20.84 -9.93 5.88
N GLY A 391 -21.36 -9.56 4.71
CA GLY A 391 -22.19 -8.37 4.52
C GLY A 391 -23.47 -8.38 5.36
N ALA A 392 -24.06 -9.54 5.63
CA ALA A 392 -25.23 -9.64 6.52
C ALA A 392 -24.89 -9.34 7.99
N TYR A 393 -23.72 -9.76 8.45
CA TYR A 393 -23.22 -9.39 9.79
C TYR A 393 -22.81 -7.92 9.87
N GLN A 394 -22.08 -7.44 8.85
CA GLN A 394 -21.63 -6.05 8.73
C GLN A 394 -22.79 -5.05 8.72
N GLN A 395 -23.97 -5.42 8.24
CA GLN A 395 -25.14 -4.51 8.19
C GLN A 395 -25.67 -4.14 9.58
N LYS A 396 -25.51 -4.99 10.59
CA LYS A 396 -26.04 -4.75 11.95
C LYS A 396 -25.57 -3.41 12.56
N PRO A 397 -24.26 -3.12 12.68
CA PRO A 397 -23.82 -1.85 13.23
C PRO A 397 -24.16 -0.66 12.32
N ILE A 398 -24.32 -0.84 11.00
CA ILE A 398 -24.80 0.20 10.09
C ILE A 398 -26.25 0.56 10.43
N ASP A 399 -27.12 -0.44 10.64
CA ASP A 399 -28.53 -0.24 11.05
C ASP A 399 -28.65 0.39 12.44
N ASP A 400 -27.62 0.25 13.27
CA ASP A 400 -27.53 0.94 14.56
C ASP A 400 -27.13 2.42 14.41
N GLY A 401 -26.45 2.80 13.31
CA GLY A 401 -26.13 4.18 12.97
C GLY A 401 -24.65 4.52 12.81
N ILE A 402 -23.75 3.55 12.69
CA ILE A 402 -22.34 3.83 12.32
C ILE A 402 -22.26 4.36 10.89
N ALA A 403 -21.14 5.00 10.55
CA ALA A 403 -20.94 5.66 9.27
C ALA A 403 -19.92 4.97 8.36
N GLY A 404 -19.18 3.98 8.86
CA GLY A 404 -18.16 3.28 8.08
C GLY A 404 -17.33 2.33 8.91
N PHE A 405 -16.30 1.78 8.28
CA PHE A 405 -15.46 0.74 8.84
C PHE A 405 -13.97 1.13 8.82
N TRP A 406 -13.23 0.48 9.70
CA TRP A 406 -11.80 0.41 9.74
C TRP A 406 -11.40 -1.07 9.72
N THR A 407 -10.79 -1.53 8.61
CA THR A 407 -10.33 -2.92 8.44
C THR A 407 -8.89 -3.02 8.93
N ASP A 408 -8.71 -3.71 10.04
CA ASP A 408 -7.43 -3.89 10.71
C ASP A 408 -6.94 -5.35 10.62
N MET A 409 -5.64 -5.58 10.81
CA MET A 409 -5.02 -6.92 10.88
C MET A 409 -5.20 -7.79 9.63
N GLY A 410 -5.40 -7.19 8.45
CA GLY A 410 -5.64 -7.91 7.18
C GLY A 410 -4.41 -8.42 6.46
N GLU A 411 -3.24 -8.48 7.10
CA GLU A 411 -2.01 -9.04 6.52
C GLU A 411 -2.11 -10.54 6.16
N PRO A 412 -2.93 -11.45 6.72
CA PRO A 412 -3.36 -11.67 8.09
C PRO A 412 -2.18 -12.17 8.93
N ALA A 413 -1.60 -11.27 9.64
CA ALA A 413 -0.38 -11.52 10.40
C ALA A 413 -0.58 -11.16 11.86
N TRP A 414 0.01 -11.97 12.73
CA TRP A 414 0.22 -11.66 14.10
C TRP A 414 1.64 -12.04 14.48
N SER A 415 2.46 -11.05 14.79
CA SER A 415 3.75 -11.10 15.51
C SER A 415 4.87 -12.01 15.00
N ASN A 416 4.80 -12.60 13.81
CA ASN A 416 5.88 -13.42 13.29
C ASN A 416 6.45 -12.83 12.00
N GLU A 417 7.72 -12.43 12.01
CA GLU A 417 8.35 -11.74 10.88
C GLU A 417 8.42 -12.60 9.61
N GLU A 418 8.69 -13.90 9.75
CA GLU A 418 8.82 -14.78 8.59
C GLU A 418 7.50 -15.41 8.18
N GLN A 419 6.58 -15.59 9.12
CA GLN A 419 5.23 -16.17 8.92
C GLN A 419 5.23 -17.51 8.17
N THR A 420 6.33 -18.25 8.24
CA THR A 420 6.53 -19.48 7.49
C THR A 420 5.56 -20.59 7.92
N GLU A 421 5.12 -20.59 9.17
CA GLU A 421 4.11 -21.52 9.69
C GLU A 421 2.75 -21.32 9.05
N ARG A 422 2.48 -20.17 8.43
CA ARG A 422 1.21 -19.85 7.76
C ARG A 422 1.17 -20.27 6.30
N LEU A 423 2.29 -20.67 5.73
CA LEU A 423 2.34 -21.15 4.35
C LEU A 423 1.53 -22.44 4.15
N VAL A 424 1.16 -23.14 5.22
CA VAL A 424 0.21 -24.27 5.17
C VAL A 424 -1.24 -23.85 4.98
N MET A 425 -1.56 -22.57 5.13
CA MET A 425 -2.91 -22.07 4.88
C MET A 425 -3.26 -22.21 3.39
N LYS A 426 -4.42 -22.78 3.16
CA LYS A 426 -5.00 -22.97 1.82
C LYS A 426 -6.31 -22.18 1.72
N HIS A 427 -6.30 -21.21 0.82
CA HIS A 427 -7.47 -20.43 0.43
C HIS A 427 -8.18 -21.11 -0.75
N HIS A 428 -9.38 -20.67 -1.06
CA HIS A 428 -10.14 -21.18 -2.21
C HIS A 428 -9.39 -20.95 -3.54
N LEU A 429 -8.73 -19.80 -3.71
CA LEU A 429 -8.01 -19.44 -4.92
C LEU A 429 -6.55 -19.95 -4.98
N GLY A 430 -5.97 -20.41 -3.88
CA GLY A 430 -4.57 -20.87 -3.89
C GLY A 430 -3.94 -21.07 -2.51
N MET A 431 -2.66 -21.30 -2.50
CA MET A 431 -1.89 -21.40 -1.27
C MET A 431 -1.59 -20.00 -0.71
N HIS A 432 -1.24 -19.93 0.57
CA HIS A 432 -1.07 -18.66 1.26
C HIS A 432 0.10 -17.82 0.72
N ASP A 433 1.15 -18.41 0.21
CA ASP A 433 2.26 -17.71 -0.42
C ASP A 433 1.85 -16.88 -1.65
N GLU A 434 0.80 -17.32 -2.37
CA GLU A 434 0.18 -16.60 -3.48
C GLU A 434 -0.86 -15.58 -3.01
N ILE A 435 -1.66 -15.92 -1.97
CA ILE A 435 -2.83 -15.13 -1.55
C ILE A 435 -2.50 -14.11 -0.46
N HIS A 436 -1.41 -14.27 0.27
CA HIS A 436 -1.04 -13.46 1.43
C HIS A 436 -1.12 -11.94 1.16
N ASN A 437 -0.43 -11.46 0.15
CA ASN A 437 -0.38 -10.01 -0.15
C ASN A 437 -1.73 -9.45 -0.61
N VAL A 438 -2.61 -10.28 -1.16
CA VAL A 438 -3.93 -9.86 -1.67
C VAL A 438 -5.07 -10.18 -0.72
N TYR A 439 -4.80 -10.83 0.40
CA TYR A 439 -5.83 -11.20 1.37
C TYR A 439 -6.61 -9.98 1.88
N GLY A 440 -5.92 -8.94 2.36
CA GLY A 440 -6.55 -7.70 2.80
C GLY A 440 -7.35 -7.02 1.68
N LEU A 441 -6.82 -7.02 0.44
CA LEU A 441 -7.50 -6.45 -0.72
C LEU A 441 -8.82 -7.19 -1.02
N THR A 442 -8.85 -8.53 -0.92
CA THR A 442 -10.07 -9.33 -1.17
C THR A 442 -11.12 -9.05 -0.10
N TRP A 443 -10.70 -8.89 1.15
CA TRP A 443 -11.56 -8.48 2.24
C TRP A 443 -12.11 -7.06 2.06
N ASP A 444 -11.26 -6.08 1.75
CA ASP A 444 -11.66 -4.70 1.49
C ASP A 444 -12.69 -4.59 0.36
N LYS A 445 -12.52 -5.40 -0.68
CA LYS A 445 -13.50 -5.51 -1.78
C LYS A 445 -14.86 -5.97 -1.24
N VAL A 446 -14.89 -7.02 -0.45
CA VAL A 446 -16.14 -7.55 0.15
C VAL A 446 -16.82 -6.51 1.02
N VAL A 447 -16.08 -5.85 1.91
CA VAL A 447 -16.61 -4.81 2.82
C VAL A 447 -17.26 -3.68 2.02
N LYS A 448 -16.56 -3.15 1.00
CA LYS A 448 -17.09 -2.07 0.15
C LYS A 448 -18.31 -2.50 -0.65
N GLU A 449 -18.20 -3.60 -1.40
CA GLU A 449 -19.27 -4.03 -2.31
C GLU A 449 -20.55 -4.39 -1.55
N GLN A 450 -20.42 -5.00 -0.38
CA GLN A 450 -21.56 -5.32 0.48
C GLN A 450 -22.16 -4.06 1.12
N PHE A 451 -21.32 -3.07 1.50
CA PHE A 451 -21.82 -1.79 1.98
C PHE A 451 -22.67 -1.10 0.90
N GLU A 452 -22.15 -0.94 -0.31
CA GLU A 452 -22.83 -0.27 -1.43
C GLU A 452 -24.09 -1.02 -1.86
N LYS A 453 -24.04 -2.36 -1.94
CA LYS A 453 -25.20 -3.21 -2.29
C LYS A 453 -26.37 -2.99 -1.34
N ARG A 454 -26.09 -2.81 -0.05
CA ARG A 454 -27.10 -2.69 1.01
C ARG A 454 -27.47 -1.24 1.34
N ASN A 455 -26.63 -0.28 1.00
CA ASN A 455 -26.77 1.14 1.31
C ASN A 455 -26.48 2.02 0.07
N PRO A 456 -27.27 1.88 -1.03
CA PRO A 456 -26.94 2.47 -2.33
C PRO A 456 -26.92 4.00 -2.35
N ASP A 457 -27.55 4.65 -1.37
CA ASP A 457 -27.58 6.12 -1.24
C ASP A 457 -26.42 6.69 -0.43
N LEU A 458 -25.53 5.83 0.10
CA LEU A 458 -24.42 6.24 0.95
C LEU A 458 -23.08 5.99 0.25
N ARG A 459 -22.16 6.94 0.40
CA ARG A 459 -20.76 6.69 0.06
C ARG A 459 -20.11 5.89 1.18
N VAL A 460 -19.39 4.83 0.82
CA VAL A 460 -18.64 4.04 1.78
C VAL A 460 -17.52 4.89 2.40
N PHE A 461 -17.30 4.71 3.68
CA PHE A 461 -16.02 5.02 4.33
C PHE A 461 -15.43 3.72 4.84
N GLN A 462 -14.26 3.39 4.36
CA GLN A 462 -13.48 2.26 4.81
C GLN A 462 -12.01 2.67 4.79
N MET A 463 -11.28 2.37 5.86
CA MET A 463 -9.84 2.60 5.97
C MET A 463 -9.18 1.27 6.33
N THR A 464 -8.13 0.88 5.58
CA THR A 464 -7.47 -0.41 5.74
C THR A 464 -6.02 -0.28 6.19
N ARG A 465 -5.57 -1.26 7.02
CA ARG A 465 -4.15 -1.41 7.35
C ARG A 465 -3.40 -2.15 6.25
N ALA A 466 -3.91 -3.29 5.82
CA ALA A 466 -3.25 -4.17 4.87
C ALA A 466 -3.95 -4.22 3.52
N ALA A 467 -3.19 -4.12 2.44
CA ALA A 467 -3.72 -4.24 1.09
C ALA A 467 -2.62 -4.49 0.04
N TYR A 468 -3.06 -4.62 -1.20
CA TYR A 468 -2.24 -4.78 -2.40
C TYR A 468 -2.56 -3.70 -3.43
N ALA A 469 -1.78 -3.64 -4.52
CA ALA A 469 -2.07 -2.77 -5.67
C ALA A 469 -3.53 -2.91 -6.13
N GLY A 470 -4.20 -1.81 -6.43
CA GLY A 470 -5.62 -1.78 -6.76
C GLY A 470 -6.55 -1.47 -5.58
N LEU A 471 -6.00 -1.30 -4.35
CA LEU A 471 -6.79 -1.00 -3.15
C LEU A 471 -7.62 0.29 -3.27
N GLN A 472 -7.16 1.26 -4.05
CA GLN A 472 -7.85 2.54 -4.25
C GLN A 472 -9.29 2.40 -4.74
N ARG A 473 -9.64 1.28 -5.35
CA ARG A 473 -11.02 0.97 -5.80
C ARG A 473 -11.96 0.67 -4.63
N TYR A 474 -11.43 0.36 -3.45
CA TYR A 474 -12.22 -0.21 -2.36
C TYR A 474 -12.08 0.55 -1.05
N THR A 475 -10.92 1.15 -0.78
CA THR A 475 -10.60 1.62 0.56
C THR A 475 -9.66 2.82 0.56
N PHE A 476 -9.53 3.46 1.72
CA PHE A 476 -8.51 4.45 2.06
C PHE A 476 -7.41 3.77 2.89
N GLY A 477 -6.25 4.40 3.02
CA GLY A 477 -5.12 3.84 3.76
C GLY A 477 -4.75 4.64 5.02
N TRP A 478 -4.00 3.99 5.91
CA TRP A 478 -3.14 4.68 6.88
C TRP A 478 -1.82 3.93 6.99
N THR A 479 -0.82 4.57 7.58
CA THR A 479 0.56 4.06 7.63
C THR A 479 0.79 3.03 8.74
N GLY A 480 -0.27 2.45 9.30
CA GLY A 480 -0.19 1.49 10.40
C GLY A 480 0.37 2.09 11.68
N ASP A 481 0.89 1.23 12.54
CA ASP A 481 1.26 1.49 13.91
C ASP A 481 2.63 2.18 14.02
N CYS A 482 2.72 3.46 13.63
CA CYS A 482 3.97 4.20 13.75
C CYS A 482 4.28 4.54 15.23
N GLY A 483 5.52 4.27 15.67
CA GLY A 483 5.92 4.55 17.05
C GLY A 483 6.05 6.05 17.34
N ASN A 484 5.78 6.45 18.60
CA ASN A 484 6.24 7.75 19.08
C ASN A 484 7.56 7.63 19.86
N GLY A 485 7.91 6.38 20.27
CA GLY A 485 9.07 6.05 21.11
C GLY A 485 8.98 6.61 22.52
N ASP A 486 9.51 5.89 23.50
CA ASP A 486 9.69 6.39 24.86
C ASP A 486 10.68 7.55 24.91
N ASP A 487 11.53 7.66 23.89
CA ASP A 487 12.44 8.78 23.67
C ASP A 487 11.76 9.82 22.77
N VAL A 488 11.62 11.04 23.28
CA VAL A 488 11.16 12.22 22.52
C VAL A 488 11.91 12.39 21.19
N LEU A 489 13.16 11.90 21.09
CA LEU A 489 13.93 11.91 19.86
C LEU A 489 13.41 10.90 18.84
N GLN A 490 12.98 9.72 19.26
CA GLN A 490 12.40 8.72 18.34
C GLN A 490 11.05 9.19 17.80
N GLY A 491 10.20 9.80 18.62
CA GLY A 491 8.93 10.38 18.18
C GLY A 491 9.11 11.47 17.12
N TRP A 492 10.13 12.31 17.24
CA TRP A 492 10.48 13.31 16.23
C TRP A 492 10.96 12.68 14.91
N GLY A 493 11.74 11.61 15.00
CA GLY A 493 12.20 10.83 13.86
C GLY A 493 11.03 10.17 13.13
N GLN A 494 10.10 9.59 13.87
CA GLN A 494 8.90 8.99 13.29
C GLN A 494 7.99 10.02 12.62
N MET A 495 7.72 11.16 13.26
CA MET A 495 6.96 12.24 12.63
C MET A 495 7.62 12.71 11.32
N ALA A 496 8.95 12.86 11.30
CA ALA A 496 9.69 13.24 10.09
C ALA A 496 9.57 12.17 9.01
N ASN A 497 9.68 10.88 9.39
CA ASN A 497 9.59 9.75 8.47
C ASN A 497 8.17 9.58 7.88
N GLN A 498 7.11 10.01 8.58
CA GLN A 498 5.77 9.95 8.01
C GLN A 498 5.61 10.81 6.73
N ILE A 499 6.42 11.85 6.54
CA ILE A 499 6.34 12.67 5.32
C ILE A 499 6.68 11.83 4.08
N PRO A 500 7.88 11.24 3.93
CA PRO A 500 8.19 10.40 2.77
C PRO A 500 7.31 9.15 2.67
N VAL A 501 6.87 8.55 3.78
CA VAL A 501 5.96 7.39 3.77
C VAL A 501 4.61 7.76 3.14
N LEU A 502 3.99 8.86 3.57
CA LEU A 502 2.72 9.35 3.02
C LEU A 502 2.84 9.75 1.54
N LEU A 503 3.93 10.42 1.18
CA LEU A 503 4.21 10.80 -0.20
C LEU A 503 4.40 9.57 -1.10
N SER A 504 5.14 8.58 -0.62
CA SER A 504 5.37 7.33 -1.35
C SER A 504 4.08 6.49 -1.48
N ALA A 505 3.25 6.45 -0.44
CA ALA A 505 1.91 5.85 -0.51
C ALA A 505 1.06 6.53 -1.59
N GLY A 506 1.08 7.87 -1.65
CA GLY A 506 0.41 8.64 -2.71
C GLY A 506 0.89 8.28 -4.11
N LEU A 507 2.21 8.08 -4.32
CA LEU A 507 2.78 7.63 -5.60
C LEU A 507 2.33 6.20 -5.96
N GLY A 508 2.00 5.37 -4.97
CA GLY A 508 1.38 4.05 -5.14
C GLY A 508 -0.13 4.09 -5.41
N VAL A 509 -0.68 5.27 -5.68
CA VAL A 509 -2.13 5.52 -5.88
C VAL A 509 -2.97 5.21 -4.62
N ILE A 510 -2.47 5.66 -3.46
CA ILE A 510 -3.24 5.75 -2.21
C ILE A 510 -3.44 7.25 -1.90
N PRO A 511 -4.31 7.95 -2.63
CA PRO A 511 -4.41 9.42 -2.53
C PRO A 511 -5.05 9.88 -1.22
N PHE A 512 -5.78 8.99 -0.54
CA PHE A 512 -6.43 9.24 0.74
C PHE A 512 -5.78 8.37 1.80
N VAL A 513 -4.74 8.90 2.42
CA VAL A 513 -3.92 8.21 3.41
C VAL A 513 -3.77 9.06 4.68
N ALA A 514 -3.76 8.43 5.84
CA ALA A 514 -3.49 9.00 7.14
C ALA A 514 -2.18 8.45 7.73
N CYS A 515 -1.61 9.14 8.69
CA CYS A 515 -0.78 8.53 9.73
C CYS A 515 -1.44 8.68 11.09
N ASP A 516 -1.03 7.88 12.06
CA ASP A 516 -1.48 8.05 13.44
C ASP A 516 -0.79 9.28 14.04
N ILE A 517 -1.55 10.39 14.10
CA ILE A 517 -1.07 11.65 14.67
C ILE A 517 -0.82 11.43 16.17
N SER A 518 0.30 11.81 16.65
CA SER A 518 0.94 11.57 17.95
C SER A 518 1.78 10.30 18.05
N GLY A 519 1.76 9.44 17.02
CA GLY A 519 2.31 8.09 17.07
C GLY A 519 1.37 7.11 17.79
N TYR A 520 1.31 5.87 17.30
CA TYR A 520 0.44 4.84 17.86
C TYR A 520 1.01 4.26 19.17
N CYS A 521 2.29 3.89 19.15
CA CYS A 521 2.93 3.19 20.26
C CYS A 521 3.67 4.11 21.22
N GLY A 522 3.72 3.69 22.48
CA GLY A 522 4.55 4.25 23.53
C GLY A 522 3.74 4.95 24.63
N ASP A 523 4.21 4.86 25.85
CA ASP A 523 3.58 5.49 27.01
C ASP A 523 3.76 7.02 27.00
N ILE A 524 2.75 7.74 27.43
CA ILE A 524 2.83 9.19 27.67
C ILE A 524 2.79 9.44 29.17
N GLU A 525 3.94 9.29 29.84
CA GLU A 525 4.05 9.57 31.26
C GLU A 525 4.00 11.08 31.58
N ASN A 526 4.44 11.92 30.64
CA ASN A 526 4.56 13.36 30.85
C ASN A 526 4.00 14.16 29.66
N TYR A 527 2.71 14.45 29.68
CA TYR A 527 2.03 15.24 28.64
C TYR A 527 2.68 16.61 28.34
N PRO A 528 3.08 17.44 29.33
CA PRO A 528 3.81 18.66 29.06
C PRO A 528 5.12 18.48 28.31
N ALA A 529 5.87 17.41 28.53
CA ALA A 529 7.10 17.14 27.80
C ALA A 529 6.85 16.79 26.33
N MET A 530 5.72 16.19 26.03
CA MET A 530 5.29 15.81 24.68
C MET A 530 4.55 16.94 23.93
N ALA A 531 4.20 18.02 24.60
CA ALA A 531 3.32 19.07 24.06
C ALA A 531 3.82 19.68 22.73
N GLU A 532 5.14 19.89 22.58
CA GLU A 532 5.71 20.42 21.31
C GLU A 532 5.60 19.39 20.19
N LEU A 533 6.01 18.14 20.42
CA LEU A 533 5.92 17.07 19.42
C LEU A 533 4.48 16.86 18.96
N TYR A 534 3.56 16.73 19.92
CA TYR A 534 2.14 16.60 19.65
C TYR A 534 1.58 17.74 18.79
N THR A 535 1.88 18.99 19.19
CA THR A 535 1.47 20.19 18.44
C THR A 535 2.00 20.15 17.00
N ARG A 536 3.28 19.84 16.80
CA ARG A 536 3.90 19.79 15.47
C ARG A 536 3.34 18.65 14.63
N TRP A 537 3.04 17.51 15.24
CA TRP A 537 2.42 16.38 14.52
C TRP A 537 0.99 16.71 14.07
N VAL A 538 0.19 17.38 14.91
CA VAL A 538 -1.14 17.86 14.49
C VAL A 538 -1.03 18.93 13.39
N GLN A 539 -0.03 19.82 13.42
CA GLN A 539 0.24 20.77 12.34
C GLN A 539 0.56 20.07 11.01
N LEU A 540 1.38 19.00 11.03
CA LEU A 540 1.59 18.14 9.86
C LEU A 540 0.29 17.45 9.45
N GLY A 541 -0.41 16.84 10.40
CA GLY A 541 -1.66 16.11 10.18
C GLY A 541 -2.79 16.97 9.60
N ALA A 542 -2.77 18.28 9.79
CA ALA A 542 -3.73 19.19 9.16
C ALA A 542 -3.61 19.19 7.62
N PHE A 543 -2.45 18.80 7.08
CA PHE A 543 -2.19 18.64 5.65
C PHE A 543 -2.19 17.18 5.19
N ASN A 544 -2.59 16.24 6.04
CA ASN A 544 -2.89 14.88 5.59
C ASN A 544 -4.29 14.88 4.95
N PRO A 545 -4.51 14.12 3.88
CA PRO A 545 -5.85 13.98 3.28
C PRO A 545 -6.86 13.47 4.32
N LEU A 546 -6.51 12.43 5.05
CA LEU A 546 -7.25 11.94 6.22
C LEU A 546 -6.44 12.27 7.48
N SER A 547 -7.11 12.75 8.54
CA SER A 547 -6.44 13.20 9.77
C SER A 547 -7.08 12.54 10.97
N ARG A 548 -6.32 11.65 11.61
CA ARG A 548 -6.76 10.90 12.79
C ARG A 548 -5.70 10.99 13.89
N ILE A 549 -6.09 11.46 15.08
CA ILE A 549 -5.33 11.19 16.29
C ILE A 549 -5.65 9.77 16.72
N HIS A 550 -4.62 8.97 16.95
CA HIS A 550 -4.77 7.60 17.43
C HIS A 550 -3.55 7.18 18.25
N HIS A 551 -3.80 6.43 19.31
CA HIS A 551 -2.77 5.90 20.20
C HIS A 551 -3.24 4.56 20.80
N GLU A 552 -2.31 3.67 21.13
CA GLU A 552 -2.60 2.36 21.69
C GLU A 552 -3.15 2.42 23.13
N GLY A 553 -3.83 1.34 23.51
CA GLY A 553 -4.24 1.07 24.88
C GLY A 553 -5.11 2.17 25.52
N ASP A 554 -4.88 2.38 26.80
CA ASP A 554 -5.60 3.35 27.64
C ASP A 554 -5.06 4.77 27.56
N VAL A 555 -4.00 5.00 26.78
CA VAL A 555 -3.34 6.30 26.72
C VAL A 555 -4.21 7.33 26.05
N ALA A 556 -4.58 8.35 26.80
CA ALA A 556 -5.40 9.45 26.31
C ALA A 556 -4.54 10.44 25.49
N VAL A 557 -5.04 10.86 24.32
CA VAL A 557 -4.31 11.77 23.42
C VAL A 557 -5.17 12.91 22.91
N GLU A 558 -6.18 13.30 23.66
CA GLU A 558 -7.02 14.42 23.32
C GLU A 558 -6.25 15.74 23.50
N PRO A 559 -6.50 16.76 22.65
CA PRO A 559 -5.73 18.01 22.61
C PRO A 559 -5.56 18.74 23.94
N TRP A 560 -6.55 18.68 24.81
CA TRP A 560 -6.58 19.38 26.09
C TRP A 560 -5.72 18.76 27.21
N LEU A 561 -5.11 17.61 26.97
CA LEU A 561 -4.24 16.95 27.95
C LEU A 561 -2.81 17.50 27.95
N PHE A 562 -2.40 18.12 26.85
CA PHE A 562 -1.04 18.60 26.63
C PHE A 562 -0.77 20.03 27.11
N GLY A 563 -1.75 20.67 27.79
CA GLY A 563 -1.66 22.01 28.33
C GLY A 563 -2.29 23.08 27.43
N GLU A 564 -2.60 24.24 28.02
CA GLU A 564 -3.40 25.31 27.37
C GLU A 564 -2.76 25.86 26.07
N GLU A 565 -1.43 26.01 26.05
CA GLU A 565 -0.72 26.49 24.86
C GLU A 565 -0.78 25.49 23.72
N ALA A 566 -0.57 24.19 24.02
CA ALA A 566 -0.70 23.13 23.05
C ALA A 566 -2.13 23.02 22.53
N GLU A 567 -3.14 23.03 23.41
CA GLU A 567 -4.57 23.03 23.02
C GLU A 567 -4.90 24.16 22.06
N LYS A 568 -4.45 25.39 22.37
CA LYS A 568 -4.66 26.57 21.53
C LYS A 568 -4.04 26.40 20.14
N ASN A 569 -2.79 25.93 20.06
CA ASN A 569 -2.05 25.79 18.81
C ASN A 569 -2.61 24.62 17.97
N VAL A 570 -2.98 23.52 18.61
CA VAL A 570 -3.65 22.37 17.97
C VAL A 570 -5.02 22.77 17.42
N LYS A 571 -5.82 23.49 18.21
CA LYS A 571 -7.11 24.03 17.74
C LYS A 571 -6.92 24.89 16.49
N ALA A 572 -5.95 25.80 16.47
CA ALA A 572 -5.67 26.67 15.32
C ALA A 572 -5.27 25.84 14.07
N ALA A 573 -4.48 24.78 14.22
CA ALA A 573 -4.10 23.87 13.13
C ALA A 573 -5.31 23.11 12.58
N ILE A 574 -6.16 22.58 13.46
CA ILE A 574 -7.40 21.90 13.05
C ILE A 574 -8.35 22.89 12.36
N GLU A 575 -8.56 24.06 12.90
CA GLU A 575 -9.40 25.10 12.26
C GLU A 575 -8.87 25.50 10.89
N MET A 576 -7.54 25.54 10.68
CA MET A 576 -6.94 25.77 9.37
C MET A 576 -7.32 24.66 8.39
N LYS A 577 -7.26 23.38 8.78
CA LYS A 577 -7.72 22.26 7.95
C LYS A 577 -9.17 22.45 7.52
N TYR A 578 -10.07 22.85 8.45
CA TYR A 578 -11.47 23.06 8.12
C TYR A 578 -11.69 24.25 7.17
N ARG A 579 -10.89 25.33 7.28
CA ARG A 579 -10.90 26.41 6.28
C ARG A 579 -10.44 25.95 4.90
N LEU A 580 -9.52 24.97 4.84
CA LEU A 580 -9.02 24.38 3.60
C LEU A 580 -9.93 23.27 3.05
N LEU A 581 -11.01 22.85 3.73
CA LEU A 581 -11.87 21.75 3.25
C LEU A 581 -12.39 21.94 1.81
N PRO A 582 -12.80 23.14 1.35
CA PRO A 582 -13.18 23.31 -0.06
C PRO A 582 -12.04 23.00 -1.03
N TYR A 583 -10.82 23.43 -0.69
CA TYR A 583 -9.60 23.13 -1.43
C TYR A 583 -9.30 21.62 -1.42
N ILE A 584 -9.29 21.00 -0.23
CA ILE A 584 -9.04 19.54 -0.06
C ILE A 584 -10.08 18.73 -0.86
N TYR A 585 -11.36 19.12 -0.82
CA TYR A 585 -12.42 18.41 -1.54
C TYR A 585 -12.30 18.55 -3.06
N THR A 586 -11.78 19.68 -3.55
CA THR A 586 -11.47 19.89 -4.98
C THR A 586 -10.36 18.92 -5.42
N TYR A 587 -9.29 18.83 -4.65
CA TYR A 587 -8.20 17.87 -4.94
C TYR A 587 -8.60 16.41 -4.68
N ALA A 588 -9.55 16.15 -3.77
CA ALA A 588 -10.15 14.84 -3.64
C ALA A 588 -10.91 14.41 -4.91
N ARG A 589 -11.56 15.37 -5.58
CA ARG A 589 -12.19 15.15 -6.89
C ARG A 589 -11.16 14.85 -7.98
N GLU A 590 -10.07 15.62 -8.04
CA GLU A 590 -8.95 15.33 -8.96
C GLU A 590 -8.37 13.93 -8.71
N ALA A 591 -8.14 13.57 -7.45
CA ALA A 591 -7.64 12.25 -7.07
C ALA A 591 -8.60 11.13 -7.50
N TYR A 592 -9.90 11.31 -7.30
CA TYR A 592 -10.94 10.37 -7.78
C TYR A 592 -10.90 10.19 -9.30
N GLU A 593 -10.73 11.27 -10.06
CA GLU A 593 -10.75 11.22 -11.53
C GLU A 593 -9.43 10.72 -12.14
N THR A 594 -8.30 10.95 -11.46
CA THR A 594 -6.97 10.78 -12.06
C THR A 594 -6.02 9.88 -11.29
N GLY A 595 -6.33 9.57 -10.04
CA GLY A 595 -5.43 8.88 -9.10
C GLY A 595 -4.29 9.76 -8.56
N LEU A 596 -4.18 11.03 -8.95
CA LEU A 596 -3.12 11.91 -8.48
C LEU A 596 -3.30 12.22 -6.98
N PRO A 597 -2.24 12.09 -6.16
CA PRO A 597 -2.37 12.32 -4.73
C PRO A 597 -2.56 13.81 -4.40
N ILE A 598 -3.16 14.07 -3.23
CA ILE A 598 -3.28 15.42 -2.68
C ILE A 598 -1.93 15.87 -2.12
N MET A 599 -1.23 15.01 -1.39
CA MET A 599 0.17 15.22 -0.97
C MET A 599 1.10 14.77 -2.10
N ARG A 600 1.90 15.69 -2.64
CA ARG A 600 2.73 15.45 -3.82
C ARG A 600 4.21 15.71 -3.52
N PRO A 601 5.13 14.79 -3.84
CA PRO A 601 6.54 15.11 -3.82
C PRO A 601 6.86 16.31 -4.70
N MET A 602 7.87 17.09 -4.33
CA MET A 602 8.27 18.28 -5.09
C MET A 602 8.57 17.96 -6.56
N PHE A 603 9.26 16.86 -6.86
CA PHE A 603 9.61 16.46 -8.22
C PHE A 603 8.40 16.14 -9.11
N MET A 604 7.23 15.85 -8.53
CA MET A 604 6.00 15.60 -9.30
C MET A 604 5.45 16.89 -9.94
N GLU A 605 5.59 18.02 -9.24
CA GLU A 605 5.19 19.34 -9.74
C GLU A 605 6.33 20.00 -10.54
N TYR A 606 7.60 19.72 -10.19
CA TYR A 606 8.79 20.33 -10.75
C TYR A 606 9.77 19.28 -11.31
N PRO A 607 9.37 18.47 -12.32
CA PRO A 607 10.16 17.31 -12.77
C PRO A 607 11.47 17.66 -13.49
N ALA A 608 11.67 18.94 -13.86
CA ALA A 608 12.92 19.41 -14.47
C ALA A 608 13.96 19.88 -13.45
N ASP A 609 13.56 20.01 -12.19
CA ASP A 609 14.41 20.51 -11.10
C ASP A 609 14.95 19.33 -10.29
N LEU A 610 16.22 18.97 -10.51
CA LEU A 610 16.87 17.80 -9.91
C LEU A 610 17.04 17.93 -8.39
N GLU A 611 17.10 19.13 -7.82
CA GLU A 611 17.17 19.32 -6.36
C GLU A 611 15.90 18.81 -5.66
N THR A 612 14.77 18.80 -6.38
CA THR A 612 13.51 18.32 -5.84
C THR A 612 13.49 16.80 -5.59
N VAL A 613 14.39 16.05 -6.22
CA VAL A 613 14.52 14.59 -6.05
C VAL A 613 14.94 14.22 -4.63
N SER A 614 15.77 15.03 -4.00
CA SER A 614 16.27 14.83 -2.62
C SER A 614 15.48 15.56 -1.54
N THR A 615 14.31 16.11 -1.89
CA THR A 615 13.51 16.96 -0.99
C THR A 615 12.44 16.10 -0.26
N ASP A 616 12.83 15.43 0.83
CA ASP A 616 11.98 14.51 1.56
C ASP A 616 11.15 15.17 2.69
N ALA A 617 11.52 16.39 3.12
CA ALA A 617 10.97 17.05 4.32
C ALA A 617 10.00 18.19 4.02
N GLN A 618 9.59 18.34 2.77
CA GLN A 618 8.57 19.29 2.31
C GLN A 618 7.85 18.70 1.08
N PHE A 619 6.64 19.19 0.81
CA PHE A 619 5.81 18.66 -0.26
C PHE A 619 4.83 19.71 -0.77
N MET A 620 4.26 19.45 -1.95
CA MET A 620 3.12 20.20 -2.45
C MET A 620 1.82 19.56 -1.94
N PHE A 621 0.90 20.38 -1.45
CA PHE A 621 -0.46 19.98 -1.09
C PHE A 621 -1.40 20.54 -2.18
N GLY A 622 -1.88 19.66 -3.05
CA GLY A 622 -2.35 20.06 -4.37
C GLY A 622 -1.19 20.61 -5.22
N SER A 623 -1.45 21.52 -6.13
CA SER A 623 -0.44 22.20 -6.95
C SER A 623 -0.04 23.59 -6.47
N GLU A 624 -0.77 24.19 -5.51
CA GLU A 624 -0.60 25.59 -5.13
C GLU A 624 0.03 25.81 -3.74
N LEU A 625 -0.07 24.83 -2.82
CA LEU A 625 0.41 25.01 -1.45
C LEU A 625 1.69 24.23 -1.21
N LEU A 626 2.80 24.92 -0.97
CA LEU A 626 4.02 24.31 -0.46
C LEU A 626 3.94 24.16 1.07
N VAL A 627 4.10 22.94 1.55
CA VAL A 627 4.06 22.59 2.97
C VAL A 627 5.44 22.14 3.43
N ALA A 628 5.98 22.80 4.45
CA ALA A 628 7.29 22.52 5.03
C ALA A 628 7.19 22.33 6.56
N PRO A 629 6.77 21.16 7.05
CA PRO A 629 6.53 20.92 8.47
C PRO A 629 7.80 21.05 9.31
N VAL A 630 7.67 21.60 10.51
CA VAL A 630 8.77 21.65 11.48
C VAL A 630 8.85 20.29 12.17
N VAL A 631 9.91 19.53 11.89
CA VAL A 631 10.12 18.15 12.35
C VAL A 631 11.30 18.01 13.30
N LYS A 632 11.72 19.10 13.94
CA LYS A 632 12.85 19.10 14.87
C LYS A 632 12.48 19.85 16.14
N LYS A 633 12.74 19.22 17.29
CA LYS A 633 12.47 19.79 18.62
C LYS A 633 13.16 21.15 18.80
N GLY A 634 12.42 22.11 19.33
CA GLY A 634 12.92 23.46 19.65
C GLY A 634 13.30 24.30 18.45
N ALA A 635 12.99 23.88 17.22
CA ALA A 635 13.32 24.64 16.01
C ALA A 635 12.43 25.89 15.89
N THR A 636 13.08 27.04 15.75
CA THR A 636 12.44 28.36 15.53
C THR A 636 12.47 28.78 14.06
N ASN A 637 13.21 28.07 13.23
CA ASN A 637 13.29 28.30 11.78
C ASN A 637 13.47 26.96 11.04
N LYS A 638 13.20 26.97 9.74
CA LYS A 638 13.42 25.85 8.83
C LYS A 638 13.84 26.38 7.45
N ASN A 639 14.86 25.77 6.87
CA ASN A 639 15.19 26.02 5.48
C ASN A 639 14.14 25.40 4.58
N VAL A 640 13.61 26.15 3.64
CA VAL A 640 12.61 25.72 2.67
C VAL A 640 13.20 25.90 1.28
N TYR A 641 13.23 24.82 0.50
CA TYR A 641 13.63 24.89 -0.89
C TYR A 641 12.50 25.52 -1.72
N LEU A 642 12.79 26.61 -2.39
CA LEU A 642 11.91 27.28 -3.33
C LEU A 642 12.49 27.16 -4.73
N GLN A 643 11.68 26.73 -5.67
CA GLN A 643 12.11 26.62 -7.06
C GLN A 643 12.38 28.02 -7.65
N ALA A 644 13.51 28.17 -8.38
CA ALA A 644 13.98 29.47 -8.87
C ALA A 644 13.17 30.05 -10.05
N HIS A 645 12.26 29.27 -10.66
CA HIS A 645 11.51 29.66 -11.85
C HIS A 645 9.99 29.48 -11.64
N GLY A 646 9.34 30.44 -11.04
CA GLY A 646 7.88 30.38 -10.90
C GLY A 646 7.25 31.33 -9.87
N ILE A 647 7.89 32.46 -9.56
CA ILE A 647 7.23 33.55 -8.86
C ILE A 647 6.99 34.67 -9.87
#